data_cb83f1d2feb7e776eb525dccecadc2f3
#
_entry.id   cb83f1d2feb7e776eb525dccecadc2f3
#
_cell.length_a   1.000
_cell.length_b   1.000
_cell.length_c   1.000
_cell.angle_alpha   90.00
_cell.angle_beta   90.00
_cell.angle_gamma   90.00
#
_symmetry.space_group_name_H-M   'P 1'
#
loop_
_entity.id
_entity.type
_entity.pdbx_description
1 polymer ?
#
loop_
_entity_poly.entity_id
_entity_poly.type
_entity_poly.pdbx_seq_one_letter_code
_entity_poly.pdbx_strand_id
1 'polypeptide(L)'
;MSEDFSELEPRLTETARASLGRAGFLAHNEGSEYVGTEHILLGVLAQNSSLGAKILAENGVTLDRAEMALNLTAKPLVITIVSKGLSAEVVELIRIAWQLAVEFGQEKIGTEHIVYGMLQQHEARATKLLRDMNVDIDNLRGSLEDVFDKQQFESLQSERSKASKNSGDLRVLEKFGVDLTRRASEGFLDPVIGRALEIQRMITILGRRSKNNPALIGEPGVGKTAVVEGLAQRIADNKVPEFLKGKRLFQLDLTAMIAGTKYRGQFEERLQKVLAVAKKHQEVILFIDELHLLVGAGSAEGSMDAANVLKPALSRGEVRLIGATTFDEYRKHIEKDAALSRRFQSVTVNEPSSEEAVEMMRGLRGKLAKHHQVQIPDEMLTEAVDLSQRYVTERFLPDKAIDVIDEAASLLKSSSPIKLSRKDKLARQIKRLAGKIDTAVEAEDYEKAAEFKMQMRQLELQAEVLKDEASDEPVLTDEYLRRAVSAMTNIPIDRLSLNQMKDLIRLEKRLSQSVLGQNEAIEQLARAIRRNKAGLNRQSGPLGSFIFLGPTGVGKTELARVLAREVFGGDDSLIKIDMSEFSERHTASRLVGAPAGYVGYEDGGKLTDKVRRRPYSVVLFDEIEKAHPDVLNLLLQILEDGKLSDSHGRTVSFRQTIIILTSNVGAEQMIQDSELGFGVSGQKKLASENRHEKNSRAALRELEEFLRPELIGRFDSVITFKPLSRSVVRKIFDNLTSDLIEAVGRHGMTLDITSSAKRWLIDRGFDEQRGVRVLRRTIQSELADPLSDVLLSNKAKPGDTLEAKIDNDKVVINVNRA
;
A
#
# COMPACT_ATOMS: atom_id res chain seq x y z
N MET A 1 -41.52 -25.41 49.28
CA MET A 1 -40.80 -24.34 48.59
C MET A 1 -39.91 -23.70 49.59
N SER A 2 -38.58 -23.71 49.45
CA SER A 2 -37.73 -23.03 50.40
C SER A 2 -37.96 -21.52 50.26
N GLU A 3 -37.91 -20.80 51.36
CA GLU A 3 -38.12 -19.32 51.42
C GLU A 3 -37.25 -18.58 50.39
N ASP A 4 -36.06 -19.12 50.06
CA ASP A 4 -35.10 -18.57 49.10
C ASP A 4 -35.58 -18.52 47.63
N PHE A 5 -36.41 -19.43 47.16
CA PHE A 5 -36.85 -19.43 45.75
C PHE A 5 -37.97 -18.42 45.50
N SER A 6 -38.81 -18.14 46.48
CA SER A 6 -39.91 -17.18 46.36
C SER A 6 -39.44 -15.73 46.13
N GLU A 7 -38.19 -15.39 46.56
CA GLU A 7 -37.58 -14.10 46.30
C GLU A 7 -36.96 -13.95 44.90
N LEU A 8 -36.54 -15.09 44.29
CA LEU A 8 -35.86 -15.09 42.97
C LEU A 8 -36.86 -15.30 41.82
N GLU A 9 -38.01 -15.89 42.05
CA GLU A 9 -39.04 -16.14 41.05
C GLU A 9 -39.53 -14.91 40.29
N PRO A 10 -39.73 -13.71 40.93
CA PRO A 10 -40.10 -12.48 40.20
C PRO A 10 -38.99 -11.95 39.29
N ARG A 11 -37.74 -12.34 39.49
CA ARG A 11 -36.55 -11.90 38.76
C ARG A 11 -36.28 -12.73 37.50
N LEU A 12 -37.05 -13.80 37.26
CA LEU A 12 -36.96 -14.60 36.05
C LEU A 12 -37.58 -13.88 34.83
N THR A 13 -36.97 -14.04 33.67
CA THR A 13 -37.60 -13.66 32.39
C THR A 13 -38.81 -14.60 32.10
N GLU A 14 -39.70 -14.18 31.22
CA GLU A 14 -40.86 -15.02 30.82
C GLU A 14 -40.38 -16.36 30.24
N THR A 15 -39.35 -16.37 29.43
CA THR A 15 -38.74 -17.57 28.83
C THR A 15 -38.09 -18.46 29.89
N ALA A 16 -37.38 -17.92 30.85
CA ALA A 16 -36.77 -18.66 31.94
C ALA A 16 -37.85 -19.29 32.86
N ARG A 17 -38.90 -18.54 33.18
CA ARG A 17 -40.04 -19.04 33.95
C ARG A 17 -40.79 -20.16 33.22
N ALA A 18 -41.01 -20.02 31.90
CA ALA A 18 -41.62 -21.04 31.08
C ALA A 18 -40.75 -22.31 31.02
N SER A 19 -39.42 -22.19 30.97
CA SER A 19 -38.48 -23.31 31.00
C SER A 19 -38.54 -24.07 32.33
N LEU A 20 -38.61 -23.35 33.46
CA LEU A 20 -38.79 -23.96 34.78
C LEU A 20 -40.15 -24.69 34.93
N GLY A 21 -41.21 -24.07 34.44
CA GLY A 21 -42.54 -24.70 34.43
C GLY A 21 -42.54 -26.01 33.62
N ARG A 22 -41.85 -26.01 32.47
CA ARG A 22 -41.74 -27.20 31.64
C ARG A 22 -40.85 -28.28 32.26
N ALA A 23 -39.79 -27.90 32.97
CA ALA A 23 -38.95 -28.78 33.77
C ALA A 23 -39.77 -29.49 34.88
N GLY A 24 -40.64 -28.75 35.56
CA GLY A 24 -41.56 -29.31 36.54
C GLY A 24 -42.54 -30.34 35.93
N PHE A 25 -43.09 -30.07 34.76
CA PHE A 25 -43.92 -31.00 34.02
C PHE A 25 -43.16 -32.29 33.61
N LEU A 26 -41.95 -32.17 33.14
CA LEU A 26 -41.09 -33.30 32.76
C LEU A 26 -40.76 -34.18 33.98
N ALA A 27 -40.33 -33.58 35.10
CA ALA A 27 -40.07 -34.29 36.35
C ALA A 27 -41.32 -35.04 36.87
N HIS A 28 -42.50 -34.47 36.69
CA HIS A 28 -43.76 -35.12 37.04
C HIS A 28 -44.04 -36.37 36.20
N ASN A 29 -43.85 -36.25 34.87
CA ASN A 29 -44.08 -37.37 33.94
C ASN A 29 -43.07 -38.51 34.15
N GLU A 30 -41.86 -38.23 34.55
CA GLU A 30 -40.85 -39.23 34.91
C GLU A 30 -41.09 -39.91 36.27
N GLY A 31 -41.98 -39.34 37.06
CA GLY A 31 -42.20 -39.85 38.44
C GLY A 31 -41.09 -39.43 39.41
N SER A 32 -40.26 -38.49 39.06
CA SER A 32 -39.14 -38.00 39.91
C SER A 32 -39.69 -37.30 41.16
N GLU A 33 -39.02 -37.43 42.28
CA GLU A 33 -39.46 -36.85 43.58
C GLU A 33 -39.27 -35.31 43.61
N TYR A 34 -38.23 -34.81 42.92
CA TYR A 34 -37.90 -33.39 42.81
C TYR A 34 -37.55 -33.02 41.37
N VAL A 35 -37.63 -31.72 41.04
CA VAL A 35 -37.15 -31.19 39.76
C VAL A 35 -35.62 -31.07 39.84
N GLY A 36 -34.89 -31.89 39.11
CA GLY A 36 -33.41 -31.86 39.04
C GLY A 36 -32.88 -30.98 37.92
N THR A 37 -31.55 -30.83 37.85
CA THR A 37 -30.84 -29.99 36.86
C THR A 37 -31.03 -30.52 35.42
N GLU A 38 -31.18 -31.86 35.25
CA GLU A 38 -31.50 -32.54 33.99
C GLU A 38 -32.84 -32.06 33.44
N HIS A 39 -33.86 -31.95 34.29
CA HIS A 39 -35.18 -31.44 33.89
C HIS A 39 -35.14 -29.97 33.49
N ILE A 40 -34.28 -29.18 34.16
CA ILE A 40 -34.07 -27.77 33.79
C ILE A 40 -33.43 -27.66 32.43
N LEU A 41 -32.40 -28.47 32.10
CA LEU A 41 -31.78 -28.53 30.80
C LEU A 41 -32.81 -28.84 29.68
N LEU A 42 -33.62 -29.87 29.88
CA LEU A 42 -34.72 -30.22 28.94
C LEU A 42 -35.75 -29.11 28.83
N GLY A 43 -36.10 -28.46 29.93
CA GLY A 43 -37.04 -27.33 29.96
C GLY A 43 -36.51 -26.11 29.16
N VAL A 44 -35.21 -25.86 29.22
CA VAL A 44 -34.55 -24.78 28.43
C VAL A 44 -34.53 -25.20 26.95
N LEU A 45 -34.13 -26.42 26.61
CA LEU A 45 -34.10 -26.92 25.23
C LEU A 45 -35.47 -26.91 24.57
N ALA A 46 -36.53 -27.20 25.33
CA ALA A 46 -37.91 -27.17 24.85
C ALA A 46 -38.41 -25.75 24.47
N GLN A 47 -37.70 -24.71 24.89
CA GLN A 47 -37.96 -23.31 24.53
C GLN A 47 -37.08 -22.84 23.37
N ASN A 48 -37.32 -23.36 22.16
CA ASN A 48 -36.52 -23.13 20.96
C ASN A 48 -36.24 -21.62 20.63
N SER A 49 -37.08 -20.73 21.09
CA SER A 49 -36.91 -19.27 20.90
C SER A 49 -35.98 -18.62 21.92
N SER A 50 -35.66 -19.34 23.02
CA SER A 50 -34.81 -18.80 24.10
C SER A 50 -33.34 -18.75 23.71
N LEU A 51 -32.60 -17.83 24.30
CA LEU A 51 -31.16 -17.61 23.99
C LEU A 51 -30.32 -18.82 24.43
N GLY A 52 -30.60 -19.33 25.65
CA GLY A 52 -29.96 -20.55 26.16
C GLY A 52 -30.15 -21.76 25.29
N ALA A 53 -31.36 -21.97 24.74
CA ALA A 53 -31.61 -23.07 23.81
C ALA A 53 -30.85 -22.92 22.48
N LYS A 54 -30.77 -21.72 21.95
CA LYS A 54 -30.02 -21.47 20.71
C LYS A 54 -28.54 -21.75 20.87
N ILE A 55 -27.93 -21.29 21.96
CA ILE A 55 -26.51 -21.54 22.24
C ILE A 55 -26.23 -23.04 22.44
N LEU A 56 -27.12 -23.74 23.13
CA LEU A 56 -27.05 -25.20 23.29
C LEU A 56 -27.13 -25.89 21.92
N ALA A 57 -28.07 -25.49 21.06
CA ALA A 57 -28.24 -26.05 19.72
C ALA A 57 -27.03 -25.79 18.81
N GLU A 58 -26.42 -24.60 18.84
CA GLU A 58 -25.19 -24.27 18.12
C GLU A 58 -24.01 -25.15 18.54
N ASN A 59 -23.99 -25.61 19.81
CA ASN A 59 -23.00 -26.54 20.34
C ASN A 59 -23.46 -28.01 20.24
N GLY A 60 -24.46 -28.31 19.40
CA GLY A 60 -24.88 -29.65 19.06
C GLY A 60 -25.78 -30.32 20.11
N VAL A 61 -26.31 -29.56 21.09
CA VAL A 61 -27.26 -30.06 22.10
C VAL A 61 -28.67 -29.75 21.66
N THR A 62 -29.41 -30.77 21.20
CA THR A 62 -30.82 -30.67 20.81
C THR A 62 -31.72 -31.43 21.82
N LEU A 63 -32.99 -31.07 21.87
CA LEU A 63 -33.96 -31.71 22.77
C LEU A 63 -34.02 -33.23 22.55
N ASP A 64 -34.17 -33.66 21.29
CA ASP A 64 -34.25 -35.09 20.93
C ASP A 64 -33.01 -35.87 21.40
N ARG A 65 -31.82 -35.27 21.25
CA ARG A 65 -30.55 -35.88 21.65
C ARG A 65 -30.40 -35.96 23.17
N ALA A 66 -30.88 -34.96 23.88
CA ALA A 66 -30.89 -34.98 25.34
C ALA A 66 -31.93 -35.95 25.93
N GLU A 67 -33.12 -36.07 25.33
CA GLU A 67 -34.15 -37.05 25.68
C GLU A 67 -33.66 -38.48 25.45
N MET A 68 -32.99 -38.75 24.31
CA MET A 68 -32.39 -40.08 24.05
C MET A 68 -31.30 -40.45 25.07
N ALA A 69 -30.45 -39.51 25.43
CA ALA A 69 -29.38 -39.74 26.40
C ALA A 69 -29.89 -40.02 27.81
N LEU A 70 -31.10 -39.54 28.18
CA LEU A 70 -31.77 -39.82 29.43
C LEU A 70 -32.65 -41.09 29.40
N ASN A 71 -32.71 -41.81 28.26
CA ASN A 71 -33.55 -42.96 28.05
C ASN A 71 -35.07 -42.73 28.35
N LEU A 72 -35.52 -41.54 28.04
CA LEU A 72 -36.90 -41.10 28.24
C LEU A 72 -37.79 -41.73 27.14
N THR A 73 -38.29 -42.92 27.42
CA THR A 73 -39.40 -43.53 26.62
C THR A 73 -40.72 -43.04 27.15
N ALA A 74 -41.43 -42.28 26.31
CA ALA A 74 -42.74 -41.75 26.60
C ALA A 74 -43.74 -42.89 27.01
N LYS A 75 -44.09 -42.93 28.27
CA LYS A 75 -45.31 -43.65 28.71
C LYS A 75 -46.36 -42.62 29.13
N PRO A 76 -47.55 -42.59 28.55
CA PRO A 76 -48.63 -41.73 29.00
C PRO A 76 -49.22 -42.31 30.29
N LEU A 77 -49.10 -41.63 31.41
CA LEU A 77 -49.83 -41.98 32.64
C LEU A 77 -50.65 -40.76 33.13
N VAL A 78 -51.83 -41.12 33.62
CA VAL A 78 -52.95 -40.35 34.02
C VAL A 78 -52.61 -39.34 35.15
N ILE A 79 -53.26 -38.22 35.11
CA ILE A 79 -53.13 -36.98 35.81
C ILE A 79 -53.45 -37.07 37.29
N THR A 80 -52.54 -36.62 38.17
CA THR A 80 -52.92 -35.92 39.41
C THR A 80 -51.84 -34.85 39.64
N ILE A 81 -52.27 -33.59 39.65
CA ILE A 81 -51.37 -32.44 39.77
C ILE A 81 -50.90 -32.34 41.20
N VAL A 82 -49.65 -32.72 41.45
CA VAL A 82 -48.94 -32.37 42.67
C VAL A 82 -47.68 -31.58 42.24
N SER A 83 -47.61 -30.34 42.59
CA SER A 83 -46.41 -29.52 42.33
C SER A 83 -45.21 -30.10 43.09
N LYS A 84 -44.28 -30.71 42.39
CA LYS A 84 -43.03 -31.21 43.01
C LYS A 84 -42.09 -30.05 43.27
N GLY A 85 -41.42 -30.06 44.47
CA GLY A 85 -40.42 -29.03 44.83
C GLY A 85 -39.17 -29.08 43.95
N LEU A 86 -38.40 -28.00 43.95
CA LEU A 86 -37.09 -27.95 43.31
C LEU A 86 -36.05 -28.68 44.16
N SER A 87 -35.09 -29.38 43.52
CA SER A 87 -33.96 -29.97 44.25
C SER A 87 -33.06 -28.86 44.84
N ALA A 88 -32.27 -29.18 45.84
CA ALA A 88 -31.29 -28.22 46.42
C ALA A 88 -30.30 -27.75 45.37
N GLU A 89 -29.90 -28.61 44.46
CA GLU A 89 -29.01 -28.29 43.32
C GLU A 89 -29.63 -27.29 42.34
N VAL A 90 -30.94 -27.36 42.07
CA VAL A 90 -31.63 -26.40 41.19
C VAL A 90 -31.79 -25.04 41.87
N VAL A 91 -32.05 -25.01 43.20
CA VAL A 91 -32.13 -23.75 43.97
C VAL A 91 -30.76 -23.04 43.92
N GLU A 92 -29.69 -23.78 44.13
CA GLU A 92 -28.32 -23.24 44.01
C GLU A 92 -27.98 -22.78 42.60
N LEU A 93 -28.37 -23.53 41.57
CA LEU A 93 -28.24 -23.17 40.18
C LEU A 93 -28.87 -21.79 39.90
N ILE A 94 -30.10 -21.56 40.36
CA ILE A 94 -30.82 -20.29 40.15
C ILE A 94 -30.14 -19.15 40.91
N ARG A 95 -29.55 -19.43 42.09
CA ARG A 95 -28.78 -18.46 42.84
C ARG A 95 -27.51 -18.05 42.08
N ILE A 96 -26.76 -19.02 41.52
CA ILE A 96 -25.61 -18.74 40.68
C ILE A 96 -26.04 -17.95 39.45
N ALA A 97 -27.11 -18.32 38.77
CA ALA A 97 -27.66 -17.63 37.63
C ALA A 97 -28.04 -16.16 37.96
N TRP A 98 -28.54 -15.90 39.18
CA TRP A 98 -28.83 -14.56 39.63
C TRP A 98 -27.55 -13.75 39.90
N GLN A 99 -26.55 -14.36 40.56
CA GLN A 99 -25.27 -13.67 40.82
C GLN A 99 -24.63 -13.27 39.48
N LEU A 100 -24.67 -14.15 38.47
CA LEU A 100 -24.18 -13.82 37.12
C LEU A 100 -24.97 -12.69 36.47
N ALA A 101 -26.32 -12.74 36.54
CA ALA A 101 -27.15 -11.69 35.98
C ALA A 101 -26.79 -10.31 36.57
N VAL A 102 -26.53 -10.25 37.89
CA VAL A 102 -26.11 -9.04 38.57
C VAL A 102 -24.69 -8.61 38.16
N GLU A 103 -23.76 -9.56 38.04
CA GLU A 103 -22.38 -9.28 37.61
C GLU A 103 -22.32 -8.66 36.22
N PHE A 104 -23.17 -9.15 35.30
CA PHE A 104 -23.30 -8.60 33.94
C PHE A 104 -24.34 -7.47 33.82
N GLY A 105 -24.79 -6.87 34.94
CA GLY A 105 -25.65 -5.68 34.97
C GLY A 105 -27.08 -5.93 34.48
N GLN A 106 -27.60 -7.14 34.60
CA GLN A 106 -28.95 -7.48 34.17
C GLN A 106 -29.92 -7.55 35.33
N GLU A 107 -31.15 -7.02 35.15
CA GLU A 107 -32.20 -6.99 36.18
C GLU A 107 -32.98 -8.31 36.29
N LYS A 108 -32.84 -9.22 35.32
CA LYS A 108 -33.59 -10.47 35.24
C LYS A 108 -32.72 -11.66 34.81
N ILE A 109 -33.04 -12.82 35.35
CA ILE A 109 -32.39 -14.08 35.04
C ILE A 109 -32.97 -14.62 33.71
N GLY A 110 -32.12 -14.73 32.68
CA GLY A 110 -32.44 -15.34 31.40
C GLY A 110 -32.07 -16.84 31.35
N THR A 111 -32.46 -17.53 30.28
CA THR A 111 -32.11 -18.92 30.06
C THR A 111 -30.60 -19.13 29.84
N GLU A 112 -29.90 -18.17 29.30
CA GLU A 112 -28.43 -18.15 29.16
C GLU A 112 -27.72 -18.17 30.52
N HIS A 113 -28.22 -17.41 31.51
CA HIS A 113 -27.70 -17.44 32.88
C HIS A 113 -27.91 -18.76 33.56
N ILE A 114 -29.09 -19.39 33.31
CA ILE A 114 -29.42 -20.71 33.82
C ILE A 114 -28.48 -21.76 33.24
N VAL A 115 -28.22 -21.74 31.94
CA VAL A 115 -27.28 -22.67 31.29
C VAL A 115 -25.86 -22.48 31.82
N TYR A 116 -25.39 -21.23 31.94
CA TYR A 116 -24.05 -20.95 32.50
C TYR A 116 -23.92 -21.41 33.96
N GLY A 117 -24.93 -21.11 34.79
CA GLY A 117 -24.98 -21.59 36.19
C GLY A 117 -24.96 -23.11 36.30
N MET A 118 -25.57 -23.80 35.33
CA MET A 118 -25.56 -25.26 35.22
C MET A 118 -24.15 -25.78 34.96
N LEU A 119 -23.38 -25.11 34.10
CA LEU A 119 -21.99 -25.49 33.78
C LEU A 119 -21.03 -25.26 34.96
N GLN A 120 -21.35 -24.38 35.89
CA GLN A 120 -20.59 -24.16 37.12
C GLN A 120 -20.70 -25.32 38.10
N GLN A 121 -21.76 -26.08 38.04
CA GLN A 121 -21.99 -27.24 38.90
C GLN A 121 -21.45 -28.53 38.25
N HIS A 122 -20.18 -28.83 38.44
CA HIS A 122 -19.49 -29.95 37.77
C HIS A 122 -20.07 -31.32 38.05
N GLU A 123 -20.68 -31.53 39.22
CA GLU A 123 -21.27 -32.78 39.66
C GLU A 123 -22.76 -32.87 39.33
N ALA A 124 -23.41 -31.83 38.87
CA ALA A 124 -24.83 -31.82 38.53
C ALA A 124 -25.12 -32.78 37.37
N ARG A 125 -26.32 -33.42 37.46
CA ARG A 125 -26.74 -34.38 36.44
C ARG A 125 -26.80 -33.78 35.04
N ALA A 126 -27.24 -32.55 34.90
CA ALA A 126 -27.24 -31.87 33.59
C ALA A 126 -25.84 -31.74 33.00
N THR A 127 -24.82 -31.38 33.79
CA THR A 127 -23.45 -31.24 33.36
C THR A 127 -22.81 -32.58 33.00
N LYS A 128 -23.15 -33.67 33.76
CA LYS A 128 -22.74 -35.04 33.43
C LYS A 128 -23.38 -35.47 32.12
N LEU A 129 -24.66 -35.20 31.91
CA LEU A 129 -25.36 -35.49 30.68
C LEU A 129 -24.74 -34.81 29.46
N LEU A 130 -24.36 -33.55 29.56
CA LEU A 130 -23.66 -32.80 28.48
C LEU A 130 -22.31 -33.44 28.13
N ARG A 131 -21.56 -33.92 29.12
CA ARG A 131 -20.31 -34.69 28.90
C ARG A 131 -20.54 -36.04 28.23
N ASP A 132 -21.55 -36.78 28.67
CA ASP A 132 -21.91 -38.07 28.08
C ASP A 132 -22.34 -37.91 26.60
N MET A 133 -22.87 -36.76 26.25
CA MET A 133 -23.19 -36.38 24.88
C MET A 133 -21.99 -35.89 24.07
N ASN A 134 -20.77 -35.95 24.61
CA ASN A 134 -19.54 -35.44 24.00
C ASN A 134 -19.61 -33.95 23.63
N VAL A 135 -20.23 -33.14 24.47
CA VAL A 135 -20.26 -31.68 24.29
C VAL A 135 -19.00 -31.07 24.90
N ASP A 136 -18.35 -30.20 24.15
CA ASP A 136 -17.21 -29.43 24.64
C ASP A 136 -17.71 -28.33 25.59
N ILE A 137 -17.56 -28.57 26.90
CA ILE A 137 -18.03 -27.67 27.97
C ILE A 137 -17.30 -26.32 27.94
N ASP A 138 -16.01 -26.33 27.57
CA ASP A 138 -15.22 -25.10 27.56
C ASP A 138 -15.61 -24.20 26.38
N ASN A 139 -15.89 -24.80 25.22
CA ASN A 139 -16.42 -24.08 24.07
C ASN A 139 -17.82 -23.51 24.32
N LEU A 140 -18.69 -24.32 24.96
CA LEU A 140 -20.05 -23.89 25.34
C LEU A 140 -19.98 -22.72 26.35
N ARG A 141 -19.06 -22.76 27.30
CA ARG A 141 -18.84 -21.69 28.27
C ARG A 141 -18.35 -20.41 27.57
N GLY A 142 -17.35 -20.51 26.69
CA GLY A 142 -16.86 -19.36 25.91
C GLY A 142 -17.96 -18.73 25.05
N SER A 143 -18.82 -19.52 24.44
CA SER A 143 -19.96 -19.01 23.66
C SER A 143 -20.97 -18.23 24.52
N LEU A 144 -21.15 -18.62 25.78
CA LEU A 144 -22.01 -17.89 26.74
C LEU A 144 -21.36 -16.61 27.22
N GLU A 145 -20.06 -16.62 27.51
CA GLU A 145 -19.28 -15.45 27.92
C GLU A 145 -19.28 -14.38 26.83
N ASP A 146 -19.07 -14.75 25.56
CA ASP A 146 -19.17 -13.85 24.40
C ASP A 146 -20.55 -13.17 24.28
N VAL A 147 -21.60 -13.86 24.69
CA VAL A 147 -22.96 -13.30 24.70
C VAL A 147 -23.15 -12.33 25.85
N PHE A 148 -22.63 -12.65 27.03
CA PHE A 148 -22.69 -11.75 28.19
C PHE A 148 -21.91 -10.45 27.94
N ASP A 149 -20.72 -10.54 27.38
CA ASP A 149 -19.91 -9.36 27.02
C ASP A 149 -20.62 -8.45 26.01
N LYS A 150 -21.27 -9.04 24.99
CA LYS A 150 -22.09 -8.27 24.03
C LYS A 150 -23.29 -7.61 24.71
N GLN A 151 -23.97 -8.31 25.61
CA GLN A 151 -25.12 -7.77 26.33
C GLN A 151 -24.71 -6.68 27.34
N GLN A 152 -23.55 -6.82 28.00
CA GLN A 152 -23.01 -5.80 28.90
C GLN A 152 -22.64 -4.54 28.13
N PHE A 153 -22.03 -4.69 26.96
CA PHE A 153 -21.73 -3.56 26.04
C PHE A 153 -23.01 -2.85 25.60
N GLU A 154 -24.09 -3.58 25.29
CA GLU A 154 -25.39 -3.03 24.92
C GLU A 154 -26.09 -2.36 26.12
N SER A 155 -25.95 -2.88 27.34
CA SER A 155 -26.55 -2.29 28.55
C SER A 155 -25.88 -0.97 28.95
N LEU A 156 -24.54 -0.88 28.85
CA LEU A 156 -23.79 0.35 29.11
C LEU A 156 -24.10 1.46 28.08
N GLN A 157 -24.46 1.08 26.85
CA GLN A 157 -24.98 2.01 25.85
C GLN A 157 -26.43 2.46 26.16
N SER A 158 -27.26 1.59 26.75
CA SER A 158 -28.66 1.89 27.05
C SER A 158 -28.87 2.84 28.20
N GLU A 159 -27.99 2.88 29.19
CA GLU A 159 -28.07 3.83 30.30
C GLU A 159 -27.78 5.28 29.89
N ARG A 160 -26.92 5.46 28.84
CA ARG A 160 -26.67 6.78 28.26
C ARG A 160 -27.85 7.30 27.40
N SER A 161 -28.79 6.43 27.01
CA SER A 161 -29.88 6.75 26.09
C SER A 161 -31.23 7.06 26.73
N LYS A 162 -31.38 7.00 28.06
CA LYS A 162 -32.64 7.37 28.76
C LYS A 162 -32.97 8.87 28.74
N ALA A 163 -32.08 9.69 28.13
CA ALA A 163 -32.30 11.15 28.02
C ALA A 163 -33.00 11.61 26.73
N SER A 164 -33.38 10.73 25.80
CA SER A 164 -34.08 11.17 24.58
C SER A 164 -35.00 10.12 24.00
N LYS A 165 -36.28 10.39 23.96
CA LYS A 165 -37.34 9.60 23.29
C LYS A 165 -37.22 9.52 21.75
N ASN A 166 -36.16 10.10 21.13
CA ASN A 166 -35.92 10.14 19.68
C ASN A 166 -34.82 9.17 19.19
N SER A 167 -34.25 8.30 20.03
CA SER A 167 -32.99 7.59 19.73
C SER A 167 -33.13 6.26 18.99
N GLY A 168 -34.32 5.71 18.83
CA GLY A 168 -34.51 4.40 18.16
C GLY A 168 -34.14 4.41 16.66
N ASP A 169 -34.49 5.50 15.97
CA ASP A 169 -34.29 5.61 14.53
C ASP A 169 -32.82 5.88 14.16
N LEU A 170 -32.09 6.65 14.97
CA LEU A 170 -30.68 6.98 14.73
C LEU A 170 -29.75 5.79 14.90
N ARG A 171 -30.11 4.76 15.66
CA ARG A 171 -29.34 3.52 15.75
C ARG A 171 -29.19 2.80 14.42
N VAL A 172 -30.12 2.98 13.49
CA VAL A 172 -29.98 2.45 12.12
C VAL A 172 -28.84 3.10 11.39
N LEU A 173 -28.60 4.41 11.57
CA LEU A 173 -27.46 5.12 11.00
C LEU A 173 -26.16 4.69 11.66
N GLU A 174 -26.13 4.54 12.97
CA GLU A 174 -24.95 4.10 13.74
C GLU A 174 -24.53 2.66 13.38
N LYS A 175 -25.47 1.80 12.94
CA LYS A 175 -25.16 0.45 12.47
C LYS A 175 -24.42 0.44 11.13
N PHE A 176 -24.67 1.40 10.26
CA PHE A 176 -24.12 1.45 8.90
C PHE A 176 -23.23 2.67 8.64
N GLY A 177 -22.85 3.39 9.70
CA GLY A 177 -22.02 4.58 9.55
C GLY A 177 -21.53 5.12 10.89
N VAL A 178 -20.77 6.21 10.78
CA VAL A 178 -20.12 6.87 11.91
C VAL A 178 -20.60 8.30 12.02
N ASP A 179 -21.03 8.73 13.21
CA ASP A 179 -21.34 10.14 13.49
C ASP A 179 -20.06 10.95 13.66
N LEU A 180 -19.67 11.68 12.61
CA LEU A 180 -18.48 12.52 12.61
C LEU A 180 -18.61 13.71 13.58
N THR A 181 -19.82 14.27 13.76
CA THR A 181 -20.05 15.40 14.65
C THR A 181 -19.84 14.97 16.12
N ARG A 182 -20.30 13.78 16.46
CA ARG A 182 -20.06 13.20 17.79
C ARG A 182 -18.57 12.92 18.02
N ARG A 183 -17.88 12.30 17.05
CA ARG A 183 -16.44 12.07 17.13
C ARG A 183 -15.64 13.37 17.25
N ALA A 184 -16.11 14.44 16.58
CA ALA A 184 -15.52 15.76 16.71
C ALA A 184 -15.67 16.31 18.15
N SER A 185 -16.86 16.22 18.75
CA SER A 185 -17.10 16.68 20.13
C SER A 185 -16.32 15.88 21.17
N GLU A 186 -16.05 14.60 20.91
CA GLU A 186 -15.25 13.71 21.75
C GLU A 186 -13.73 13.86 21.51
N GLY A 187 -13.29 14.69 20.54
CA GLY A 187 -11.87 14.94 20.23
C GLY A 187 -11.16 13.81 19.48
N PHE A 188 -11.90 12.89 18.86
CA PHE A 188 -11.33 11.76 18.12
C PHE A 188 -10.95 12.10 16.66
N LEU A 189 -11.34 13.27 16.15
CA LEU A 189 -10.97 13.69 14.80
C LEU A 189 -9.62 14.41 14.80
N ASP A 190 -8.97 14.35 13.64
CA ASP A 190 -7.73 15.08 13.41
C ASP A 190 -8.01 16.57 13.17
N PRO A 191 -7.13 17.47 13.62
CA PRO A 191 -7.29 18.90 13.32
C PRO A 191 -7.16 19.14 11.82
N VAL A 192 -8.16 19.81 11.24
CA VAL A 192 -8.18 20.12 9.81
C VAL A 192 -7.58 21.50 9.57
N ILE A 193 -6.48 21.53 8.83
CA ILE A 193 -5.68 22.72 8.55
C ILE A 193 -5.68 22.98 7.03
N GLY A 194 -5.67 24.25 6.63
CA GLY A 194 -5.51 24.67 5.22
C GLY A 194 -6.73 24.49 4.32
N ARG A 195 -7.88 24.00 4.82
CA ARG A 195 -9.09 23.71 4.00
C ARG A 195 -10.26 24.66 4.24
N ALA A 196 -9.99 25.89 4.66
CA ALA A 196 -11.01 26.86 5.03
C ALA A 196 -11.93 27.26 3.87
N LEU A 197 -11.40 27.37 2.66
CA LEU A 197 -12.13 27.78 1.46
C LEU A 197 -13.09 26.68 0.98
N GLU A 198 -12.62 25.43 0.94
CA GLU A 198 -13.43 24.28 0.55
C GLU A 198 -14.59 24.05 1.54
N ILE A 199 -14.30 24.14 2.85
CA ILE A 199 -15.32 24.04 3.90
C ILE A 199 -16.35 25.18 3.75
N GLN A 200 -15.92 26.42 3.55
CA GLN A 200 -16.80 27.55 3.34
C GLN A 200 -17.67 27.37 2.09
N ARG A 201 -17.09 26.86 1.01
CA ARG A 201 -17.82 26.56 -0.23
C ARG A 201 -18.87 25.49 -0.01
N MET A 202 -18.52 24.42 0.72
CA MET A 202 -19.43 23.35 1.09
C MET A 202 -20.61 23.86 1.95
N ILE A 203 -20.33 24.71 2.94
CA ILE A 203 -21.34 25.38 3.76
C ILE A 203 -22.30 26.20 2.88
N THR A 204 -21.75 26.98 1.95
CA THR A 204 -22.55 27.81 1.03
C THR A 204 -23.47 26.94 0.16
N ILE A 205 -23.00 25.79 -0.33
CA ILE A 205 -23.78 24.87 -1.17
C ILE A 205 -24.90 24.23 -0.34
N LEU A 206 -24.61 23.76 0.88
CA LEU A 206 -25.62 23.18 1.78
C LEU A 206 -26.76 24.15 2.12
N GLY A 207 -26.52 25.44 2.06
CA GLY A 207 -27.50 26.50 2.30
C GLY A 207 -28.38 26.86 1.06
N ARG A 208 -28.09 26.30 -0.11
CA ARG A 208 -28.82 26.58 -1.34
C ARG A 208 -30.24 25.95 -1.35
N ARG A 209 -31.15 26.54 -2.09
CA ARG A 209 -32.50 25.97 -2.33
C ARG A 209 -32.47 24.81 -3.32
N SER A 210 -31.59 24.88 -4.32
CA SER A 210 -31.38 23.84 -5.34
C SER A 210 -29.89 23.56 -5.47
N LYS A 211 -29.50 22.34 -5.92
CA LYS A 211 -28.10 21.88 -5.97
C LYS A 211 -27.41 22.06 -4.62
N ASN A 212 -28.10 21.64 -3.57
CA ASN A 212 -27.64 21.77 -2.18
C ASN A 212 -26.82 20.59 -1.66
N ASN A 213 -26.42 19.67 -2.54
CA ASN A 213 -25.55 18.55 -2.20
C ASN A 213 -24.14 18.81 -2.77
N PRO A 214 -23.14 19.11 -1.93
CA PRO A 214 -21.77 19.25 -2.40
C PRO A 214 -21.18 17.91 -2.78
N ALA A 215 -20.46 17.87 -3.91
CA ALA A 215 -19.60 16.77 -4.31
C ALA A 215 -18.13 17.24 -4.27
N LEU A 216 -17.36 16.72 -3.33
CA LEU A 216 -15.92 16.96 -3.24
C LEU A 216 -15.21 16.15 -4.32
N ILE A 217 -14.51 16.84 -5.21
CA ILE A 217 -13.83 16.23 -6.35
C ILE A 217 -12.35 16.53 -6.26
N GLY A 218 -11.53 15.51 -6.33
CA GLY A 218 -10.07 15.66 -6.27
C GLY A 218 -9.37 14.33 -6.37
N GLU A 219 -8.06 14.37 -6.55
CA GLU A 219 -7.24 13.16 -6.63
C GLU A 219 -7.26 12.36 -5.32
N PRO A 220 -6.92 11.06 -5.34
CA PRO A 220 -6.77 10.27 -4.13
C PRO A 220 -5.71 10.88 -3.19
N GLY A 221 -5.95 10.88 -1.88
CA GLY A 221 -4.97 11.36 -0.90
C GLY A 221 -4.87 12.89 -0.72
N VAL A 222 -5.65 13.71 -1.45
CA VAL A 222 -5.62 15.19 -1.27
C VAL A 222 -6.37 15.66 -0.02
N GLY A 223 -7.04 14.78 0.72
CA GLY A 223 -7.73 15.12 1.96
C GLY A 223 -9.21 15.49 1.79
N LYS A 224 -9.94 14.88 0.85
CA LYS A 224 -11.38 15.10 0.68
C LYS A 224 -12.19 14.80 1.94
N THR A 225 -11.90 13.69 2.59
CA THR A 225 -12.54 13.27 3.84
C THR A 225 -12.25 14.24 4.97
N ALA A 226 -11.00 14.75 5.04
CA ALA A 226 -10.60 15.76 6.04
C ALA A 226 -11.44 17.06 5.90
N VAL A 227 -11.80 17.50 4.68
CA VAL A 227 -12.68 18.66 4.48
C VAL A 227 -14.04 18.45 5.14
N VAL A 228 -14.59 17.22 5.07
CA VAL A 228 -15.87 16.87 5.70
C VAL A 228 -15.73 16.76 7.22
N GLU A 229 -14.64 16.21 7.70
CA GLU A 229 -14.30 16.18 9.15
C GLU A 229 -14.15 17.59 9.71
N GLY A 230 -13.53 18.51 8.94
CA GLY A 230 -13.44 19.92 9.31
C GLY A 230 -14.81 20.62 9.41
N LEU A 231 -15.77 20.24 8.55
CA LEU A 231 -17.14 20.72 8.71
C LEU A 231 -17.78 20.16 10.00
N ALA A 232 -17.57 18.88 10.29
CA ALA A 232 -18.08 18.24 11.50
C ALA A 232 -17.53 18.92 12.77
N GLN A 233 -16.23 19.26 12.78
CA GLN A 233 -15.60 20.03 13.86
C GLN A 233 -16.23 21.40 14.04
N ARG A 234 -16.44 22.16 12.94
CA ARG A 234 -17.09 23.48 12.99
C ARG A 234 -18.53 23.39 13.48
N ILE A 235 -19.26 22.33 13.14
CA ILE A 235 -20.62 22.11 13.65
C ILE A 235 -20.58 21.83 15.15
N ALA A 236 -19.70 20.95 15.61
CA ALA A 236 -19.50 20.61 17.02
C ALA A 236 -19.12 21.86 17.86
N ASP A 237 -18.24 22.70 17.31
CA ASP A 237 -17.79 23.96 17.94
C ASP A 237 -18.83 25.10 17.80
N ASN A 238 -19.96 24.89 17.18
CA ASN A 238 -20.96 25.94 16.85
C ASN A 238 -20.41 27.10 15.97
N LYS A 239 -19.31 26.88 15.22
CA LYS A 239 -18.68 27.85 14.32
C LYS A 239 -19.27 27.77 12.89
N VAL A 240 -20.59 27.64 12.79
CA VAL A 240 -21.33 27.52 11.53
C VAL A 240 -22.54 28.43 11.50
N PRO A 241 -23.07 28.77 10.31
CA PRO A 241 -24.33 29.53 10.19
C PRO A 241 -25.50 28.82 10.86
N GLU A 242 -26.54 29.59 11.23
CA GLU A 242 -27.72 29.14 11.99
C GLU A 242 -28.35 27.84 11.44
N PHE A 243 -28.46 27.75 10.09
CA PHE A 243 -29.09 26.60 9.46
C PHE A 243 -28.31 25.28 9.59
N LEU A 244 -27.04 25.31 10.03
CA LEU A 244 -26.20 24.15 10.30
C LEU A 244 -26.01 23.89 11.78
N LYS A 245 -26.42 24.78 12.67
CA LYS A 245 -26.33 24.53 14.11
C LYS A 245 -27.18 23.33 14.52
N GLY A 246 -26.65 22.49 15.36
CA GLY A 246 -27.32 21.27 15.83
C GLY A 246 -27.50 20.19 14.76
N LYS A 247 -26.91 20.35 13.56
CA LYS A 247 -26.89 19.28 12.56
C LYS A 247 -25.89 18.18 12.97
N ARG A 248 -26.19 16.96 12.52
CA ARG A 248 -25.36 15.77 12.73
C ARG A 248 -24.88 15.23 11.40
N LEU A 249 -23.61 15.00 11.25
CA LEU A 249 -22.99 14.54 10.01
C LEU A 249 -22.61 13.07 10.17
N PHE A 250 -23.26 12.21 9.39
CA PHE A 250 -23.05 10.78 9.40
C PHE A 250 -22.30 10.32 8.14
N GLN A 251 -21.11 9.73 8.32
CA GLN A 251 -20.41 9.06 7.25
C GLN A 251 -20.98 7.65 7.10
N LEU A 252 -21.49 7.31 5.93
CA LEU A 252 -21.99 5.97 5.61
C LEU A 252 -20.85 5.06 5.17
N ASP A 253 -20.81 3.86 5.72
CA ASP A 253 -19.91 2.79 5.29
C ASP A 253 -20.66 1.89 4.29
N LEU A 254 -20.40 2.11 3.00
CA LEU A 254 -21.02 1.31 1.93
C LEU A 254 -20.56 -0.14 1.99
N THR A 255 -19.33 -0.40 2.42
CA THR A 255 -18.79 -1.75 2.55
C THR A 255 -19.54 -2.54 3.62
N ALA A 256 -19.78 -1.93 4.78
CA ALA A 256 -20.60 -2.53 5.84
C ALA A 256 -22.06 -2.76 5.40
N MET A 257 -22.59 -1.88 4.54
CA MET A 257 -23.94 -2.03 3.99
C MET A 257 -24.04 -3.19 2.99
N ILE A 258 -22.98 -3.50 2.27
CA ILE A 258 -22.89 -4.62 1.32
C ILE A 258 -22.57 -5.93 2.02
N ALA A 259 -21.78 -5.89 3.08
CA ALA A 259 -21.34 -7.10 3.81
C ALA A 259 -22.53 -7.94 4.27
N GLY A 260 -22.47 -9.27 4.01
CA GLY A 260 -23.50 -10.22 4.37
C GLY A 260 -24.80 -10.14 3.54
N THR A 261 -24.84 -9.35 2.45
CA THR A 261 -25.97 -9.38 1.52
C THR A 261 -25.76 -10.46 0.45
N LYS A 262 -26.63 -11.44 0.41
CA LYS A 262 -26.63 -12.49 -0.63
C LYS A 262 -27.40 -12.07 -1.90
N TYR A 263 -28.28 -11.09 -1.80
CA TYR A 263 -29.16 -10.65 -2.88
C TYR A 263 -29.18 -9.12 -2.97
N ARG A 264 -29.23 -8.60 -4.18
CA ARG A 264 -29.30 -7.16 -4.53
C ARG A 264 -30.35 -6.38 -3.71
N GLY A 265 -31.53 -6.92 -3.55
CA GLY A 265 -32.64 -6.28 -2.81
C GLY A 265 -32.34 -5.99 -1.34
N GLN A 266 -31.43 -6.75 -0.70
CA GLN A 266 -31.08 -6.54 0.71
C GLN A 266 -30.25 -5.26 0.92
N PHE A 267 -29.35 -4.95 0.00
CA PHE A 267 -28.60 -3.69 0.03
C PHE A 267 -29.51 -2.49 -0.22
N GLU A 268 -30.38 -2.59 -1.24
CA GLU A 268 -31.36 -1.55 -1.57
C GLU A 268 -32.30 -1.30 -0.38
N GLU A 269 -32.76 -2.34 0.30
CA GLU A 269 -33.59 -2.24 1.52
C GLU A 269 -32.87 -1.55 2.68
N ARG A 270 -31.57 -1.87 2.89
CA ARG A 270 -30.75 -1.22 3.92
C ARG A 270 -30.58 0.28 3.61
N LEU A 271 -30.27 0.61 2.35
CA LEU A 271 -30.12 1.98 1.91
C LEU A 271 -31.44 2.77 2.04
N GLN A 272 -32.58 2.16 1.67
CA GLN A 272 -33.91 2.75 1.87
C GLN A 272 -34.20 3.03 3.35
N LYS A 273 -33.85 2.12 4.26
CA LYS A 273 -34.00 2.34 5.71
C LYS A 273 -33.17 3.53 6.20
N VAL A 274 -31.90 3.62 5.76
CA VAL A 274 -31.02 4.76 6.07
C VAL A 274 -31.61 6.08 5.56
N LEU A 275 -32.07 6.11 4.31
CA LEU A 275 -32.69 7.31 3.72
C LEU A 275 -34.01 7.68 4.40
N ALA A 276 -34.82 6.71 4.81
CA ALA A 276 -36.06 6.95 5.54
C ALA A 276 -35.79 7.62 6.89
N VAL A 277 -34.75 7.18 7.59
CA VAL A 277 -34.31 7.82 8.85
C VAL A 277 -33.78 9.23 8.60
N ALA A 278 -32.90 9.42 7.60
CA ALA A 278 -32.39 10.74 7.26
C ALA A 278 -33.48 11.72 6.79
N LYS A 279 -34.54 11.22 6.15
CA LYS A 279 -35.71 12.02 5.77
C LYS A 279 -36.53 12.46 7.00
N LYS A 280 -36.71 11.58 7.97
CA LYS A 280 -37.47 11.85 9.21
C LYS A 280 -36.72 12.82 10.12
N HIS A 281 -35.38 12.71 10.15
CA HIS A 281 -34.48 13.49 10.97
C HIS A 281 -33.75 14.55 10.13
N GLN A 282 -34.37 15.72 9.99
CA GLN A 282 -33.83 16.82 9.18
C GLN A 282 -32.51 17.40 9.70
N GLU A 283 -32.13 17.05 10.94
CA GLU A 283 -30.81 17.38 11.52
C GLU A 283 -29.68 16.53 10.92
N VAL A 284 -29.99 15.44 10.24
CA VAL A 284 -28.99 14.52 9.67
C VAL A 284 -28.52 15.01 8.31
N ILE A 285 -27.21 15.04 8.13
CA ILE A 285 -26.51 15.23 6.86
C ILE A 285 -25.72 13.94 6.63
N LEU A 286 -25.93 13.30 5.47
CA LEU A 286 -25.19 12.09 5.11
C LEU A 286 -23.91 12.47 4.38
N PHE A 287 -22.84 11.75 4.68
CA PHE A 287 -21.60 11.80 3.90
C PHE A 287 -21.31 10.43 3.31
N ILE A 288 -21.01 10.40 2.03
CA ILE A 288 -20.64 9.20 1.29
C ILE A 288 -19.29 9.44 0.65
N ASP A 289 -18.30 8.70 1.15
CA ASP A 289 -17.02 8.62 0.46
C ASP A 289 -17.13 7.63 -0.71
N GLU A 290 -16.34 7.84 -1.75
CA GLU A 290 -16.43 7.08 -3.00
C GLU A 290 -17.86 7.05 -3.60
N LEU A 291 -18.44 8.24 -3.77
CA LEU A 291 -19.82 8.42 -4.27
C LEU A 291 -20.11 7.63 -5.55
N HIS A 292 -19.10 7.38 -6.38
CA HIS A 292 -19.19 6.61 -7.62
C HIS A 292 -19.62 5.14 -7.40
N LEU A 293 -19.32 4.55 -6.23
CA LEU A 293 -19.75 3.18 -5.89
C LEU A 293 -21.28 3.03 -5.90
N LEU A 294 -22.00 4.13 -5.66
CA LEU A 294 -23.47 4.12 -5.71
C LEU A 294 -24.04 4.13 -7.12
N VAL A 295 -23.27 4.62 -8.11
CA VAL A 295 -23.77 4.93 -9.45
C VAL A 295 -23.17 4.04 -10.53
N GLY A 296 -22.03 3.44 -10.30
CA GLY A 296 -21.19 2.96 -11.38
C GLY A 296 -20.70 1.54 -11.35
N ALA A 297 -21.10 0.71 -10.44
CA ALA A 297 -20.71 -0.69 -10.46
C ALA A 297 -21.40 -1.53 -11.58
N GLY A 298 -21.91 -0.90 -12.63
CA GLY A 298 -22.86 -1.42 -13.59
C GLY A 298 -22.43 -1.75 -15.00
N SER A 299 -21.16 -2.17 -15.24
CA SER A 299 -20.78 -2.69 -16.57
C SER A 299 -20.72 -4.23 -16.67
N ALA A 300 -20.85 -4.94 -15.55
CA ALA A 300 -21.03 -6.40 -15.57
C ALA A 300 -22.49 -6.74 -15.24
N GLU A 301 -23.07 -7.70 -15.95
CA GLU A 301 -24.42 -8.23 -15.69
C GLU A 301 -24.55 -8.59 -14.21
N GLY A 302 -25.33 -7.79 -13.44
CA GLY A 302 -25.55 -8.01 -12.01
C GLY A 302 -25.13 -6.90 -11.05
N SER A 303 -24.57 -5.79 -11.52
CA SER A 303 -24.06 -4.72 -10.64
C SER A 303 -25.16 -3.84 -10.02
N MET A 304 -24.87 -3.36 -8.79
CA MET A 304 -25.82 -2.61 -7.95
C MET A 304 -25.98 -1.18 -8.47
N ASP A 305 -27.20 -0.78 -8.87
CA ASP A 305 -27.54 0.61 -9.20
C ASP A 305 -28.31 1.24 -8.02
N ALA A 306 -27.59 1.61 -6.98
CA ALA A 306 -28.14 2.32 -5.82
C ALA A 306 -28.59 3.75 -6.17
N ALA A 307 -28.19 4.27 -7.32
CA ALA A 307 -28.61 5.58 -7.80
C ALA A 307 -30.12 5.68 -7.91
N ASN A 308 -30.82 4.62 -8.33
CA ASN A 308 -32.26 4.61 -8.46
C ASN A 308 -33.00 4.79 -7.12
N VAL A 309 -32.39 4.37 -6.01
CA VAL A 309 -32.90 4.56 -4.66
C VAL A 309 -32.65 5.99 -4.16
N LEU A 310 -31.48 6.57 -4.51
CA LEU A 310 -31.13 7.95 -4.10
C LEU A 310 -31.82 9.04 -4.90
N LYS A 311 -32.03 8.85 -6.22
CA LYS A 311 -32.59 9.84 -7.13
C LYS A 311 -33.92 10.47 -6.63
N PRO A 312 -34.90 9.70 -6.12
CA PRO A 312 -36.14 10.28 -5.60
C PRO A 312 -35.95 11.16 -4.36
N ALA A 313 -35.12 10.71 -3.41
CA ALA A 313 -34.85 11.42 -2.16
C ALA A 313 -34.08 12.74 -2.39
N LEU A 314 -33.08 12.73 -3.27
CA LEU A 314 -32.33 13.92 -3.67
C LEU A 314 -33.17 14.86 -4.53
N SER A 315 -34.08 14.33 -5.38
CA SER A 315 -34.93 15.13 -6.26
C SER A 315 -35.89 16.02 -5.50
N ARG A 316 -36.44 15.52 -4.41
CA ARG A 316 -37.37 16.24 -3.55
C ARG A 316 -36.67 17.12 -2.53
N GLY A 317 -35.34 17.06 -2.40
CA GLY A 317 -34.60 17.79 -1.39
C GLY A 317 -34.89 17.30 0.04
N GLU A 318 -35.35 16.07 0.19
CA GLU A 318 -35.74 15.47 1.48
C GLU A 318 -34.54 15.05 2.31
N VAL A 319 -33.38 14.81 1.66
CA VAL A 319 -32.14 14.40 2.29
C VAL A 319 -31.03 15.32 1.81
N ARG A 320 -30.13 15.70 2.71
CA ARG A 320 -28.88 16.40 2.40
C ARG A 320 -27.73 15.40 2.36
N LEU A 321 -26.96 15.45 1.29
CA LEU A 321 -25.88 14.51 1.05
C LEU A 321 -24.60 15.27 0.65
N ILE A 322 -23.49 14.88 1.24
CA ILE A 322 -22.16 15.26 0.81
C ILE A 322 -21.55 14.04 0.16
N GLY A 323 -20.98 14.18 -1.03
CA GLY A 323 -20.25 13.10 -1.70
C GLY A 323 -18.78 13.44 -1.86
N ALA A 324 -17.91 12.44 -1.89
CA ALA A 324 -16.51 12.57 -2.28
C ALA A 324 -16.19 11.55 -3.38
N THR A 325 -15.40 11.96 -4.38
CA THR A 325 -14.99 11.09 -5.49
C THR A 325 -13.77 11.69 -6.22
N THR A 326 -13.24 10.97 -7.21
CA THR A 326 -12.18 11.49 -8.09
C THR A 326 -12.77 12.25 -9.28
N PHE A 327 -11.92 12.98 -10.03
CA PHE A 327 -12.33 13.69 -11.24
C PHE A 327 -12.88 12.75 -12.31
N ASP A 328 -12.18 11.64 -12.56
CA ASP A 328 -12.54 10.68 -13.59
C ASP A 328 -13.85 9.97 -13.28
N GLU A 329 -14.05 9.57 -12.03
CA GLU A 329 -15.26 8.90 -11.58
C GLU A 329 -16.46 9.83 -11.55
N TYR A 330 -16.26 11.08 -11.13
CA TYR A 330 -17.32 12.09 -11.20
C TYR A 330 -17.81 12.29 -12.64
N ARG A 331 -16.88 12.44 -13.59
CA ARG A 331 -17.18 12.60 -15.01
C ARG A 331 -17.87 11.38 -15.61
N LYS A 332 -17.39 10.18 -15.26
CA LYS A 332 -17.92 8.91 -15.79
C LYS A 332 -19.33 8.61 -15.27
N HIS A 333 -19.58 8.85 -13.98
CA HIS A 333 -20.73 8.31 -13.28
C HIS A 333 -21.76 9.36 -12.86
N ILE A 334 -21.35 10.56 -12.43
CA ILE A 334 -22.25 11.58 -11.91
C ILE A 334 -22.62 12.59 -13.00
N GLU A 335 -21.65 13.08 -13.75
CA GLU A 335 -21.88 14.13 -14.75
C GLU A 335 -22.72 13.65 -15.93
N LYS A 336 -22.54 12.38 -16.32
CA LYS A 336 -23.34 11.73 -17.38
C LYS A 336 -24.79 11.48 -16.97
N ASP A 337 -25.08 11.34 -15.69
CA ASP A 337 -26.44 11.16 -15.18
C ASP A 337 -27.13 12.52 -14.96
N ALA A 338 -28.03 12.87 -15.86
CA ALA A 338 -28.73 14.16 -15.84
C ALA A 338 -29.52 14.42 -14.55
N ALA A 339 -29.97 13.39 -13.84
CA ALA A 339 -30.73 13.53 -12.60
C ALA A 339 -29.79 13.87 -11.43
N LEU A 340 -28.60 13.24 -11.35
CA LEU A 340 -27.61 13.49 -10.32
C LEU A 340 -26.85 14.80 -10.56
N SER A 341 -26.44 15.09 -11.79
CA SER A 341 -25.70 16.32 -12.13
C SER A 341 -26.47 17.60 -11.83
N ARG A 342 -27.81 17.53 -11.86
CA ARG A 342 -28.67 18.64 -11.45
C ARG A 342 -28.82 18.81 -9.95
N ARG A 343 -28.38 17.85 -9.15
CA ARG A 343 -28.52 17.83 -7.67
C ARG A 343 -27.21 18.03 -6.93
N PHE A 344 -26.10 17.59 -7.51
CA PHE A 344 -24.80 17.82 -6.97
C PHE A 344 -24.16 19.10 -7.49
N GLN A 345 -23.41 19.77 -6.64
CA GLN A 345 -22.53 20.89 -6.99
C GLN A 345 -21.10 20.51 -6.65
N SER A 346 -20.24 20.56 -7.65
CA SER A 346 -18.83 20.24 -7.47
C SER A 346 -18.09 21.26 -6.60
N VAL A 347 -17.22 20.74 -5.73
CA VAL A 347 -16.23 21.47 -4.96
C VAL A 347 -14.89 20.80 -5.22
N THR A 348 -14.02 21.48 -5.93
CA THR A 348 -12.69 20.96 -6.24
C THR A 348 -11.79 21.03 -5.01
N VAL A 349 -11.15 19.92 -4.67
CA VAL A 349 -10.14 19.80 -3.63
C VAL A 349 -8.81 19.54 -4.31
N ASN A 350 -8.00 20.59 -4.41
CA ASN A 350 -6.70 20.51 -5.05
C ASN A 350 -5.63 19.94 -4.10
N GLU A 351 -4.53 19.44 -4.68
CA GLU A 351 -3.32 19.12 -3.92
C GLU A 351 -2.84 20.40 -3.20
N PRO A 352 -2.56 20.34 -1.88
CA PRO A 352 -2.06 21.48 -1.16
C PRO A 352 -0.65 21.87 -1.62
N SER A 353 -0.28 23.13 -1.45
CA SER A 353 1.11 23.58 -1.61
C SER A 353 2.02 22.90 -0.60
N SER A 354 3.35 22.92 -0.84
CA SER A 354 4.32 22.35 0.10
C SER A 354 4.22 22.99 1.48
N GLU A 355 4.01 24.29 1.54
CA GLU A 355 3.87 25.05 2.79
C GLU A 355 2.60 24.63 3.55
N GLU A 356 1.46 24.56 2.86
CA GLU A 356 0.20 24.07 3.46
C GLU A 356 0.31 22.62 3.93
N ALA A 357 1.01 21.75 3.17
CA ALA A 357 1.23 20.36 3.56
C ALA A 357 2.08 20.26 4.83
N VAL A 358 3.11 21.06 4.99
CA VAL A 358 3.92 21.13 6.23
C VAL A 358 3.04 21.54 7.42
N GLU A 359 2.16 22.56 7.26
CA GLU A 359 1.24 22.97 8.32
C GLU A 359 0.24 21.85 8.68
N MET A 360 -0.28 21.13 7.68
CA MET A 360 -1.13 19.95 7.91
C MET A 360 -0.39 18.86 8.70
N MET A 361 0.86 18.59 8.33
CA MET A 361 1.71 17.62 9.02
C MET A 361 2.01 18.02 10.47
N ARG A 362 2.20 19.32 10.75
CA ARG A 362 2.35 19.82 12.12
C ARG A 362 1.13 19.50 12.98
N GLY A 363 -0.08 19.64 12.43
CA GLY A 363 -1.31 19.27 13.12
C GLY A 363 -1.39 17.78 13.45
N LEU A 364 -0.86 16.91 12.58
CA LEU A 364 -0.89 15.45 12.74
C LEU A 364 0.28 14.91 13.58
N ARG A 365 1.37 15.69 13.71
CA ARG A 365 2.62 15.28 14.37
C ARG A 365 2.41 14.61 15.72
N GLY A 366 1.59 15.20 16.58
CA GLY A 366 1.36 14.70 17.95
C GLY A 366 0.76 13.31 17.99
N LYS A 367 -0.15 13.01 17.05
CA LYS A 367 -0.76 11.67 16.93
C LYS A 367 0.22 10.65 16.35
N LEU A 368 0.97 11.02 15.30
CA LEU A 368 2.00 10.17 14.69
C LEU A 368 3.11 9.85 15.71
N ALA A 369 3.61 10.86 16.40
CA ALA A 369 4.63 10.71 17.45
C ALA A 369 4.16 9.76 18.57
N LYS A 370 2.92 9.92 19.04
CA LYS A 370 2.32 9.06 20.07
C LYS A 370 2.10 7.62 19.60
N HIS A 371 1.66 7.45 18.35
CA HIS A 371 1.42 6.12 17.77
C HIS A 371 2.71 5.32 17.66
N HIS A 372 3.75 5.92 17.11
CA HIS A 372 5.04 5.25 16.90
C HIS A 372 5.95 5.29 18.12
N GLN A 373 5.65 6.10 19.13
CA GLN A 373 6.50 6.33 20.31
C GLN A 373 7.89 6.88 19.89
N VAL A 374 7.89 7.87 19.00
CA VAL A 374 9.09 8.54 18.47
C VAL A 374 8.89 10.05 18.52
N GLN A 375 9.98 10.81 18.74
CA GLN A 375 9.96 12.24 18.60
C GLN A 375 10.14 12.63 17.13
N ILE A 376 9.23 13.48 16.61
CA ILE A 376 9.26 13.97 15.24
C ILE A 376 9.59 15.47 15.26
N PRO A 377 10.85 15.88 14.96
CA PRO A 377 11.22 17.30 14.84
C PRO A 377 10.48 17.98 13.68
N ASP A 378 10.24 19.30 13.79
CA ASP A 378 9.57 20.09 12.75
C ASP A 378 10.34 20.10 11.42
N GLU A 379 11.68 20.04 11.48
CA GLU A 379 12.54 19.95 10.30
C GLU A 379 12.26 18.70 9.48
N MET A 380 11.94 17.57 10.15
CA MET A 380 11.63 16.29 9.49
C MET A 380 10.30 16.35 8.75
N LEU A 381 9.35 17.19 9.18
CA LEU A 381 8.08 17.39 8.46
C LEU A 381 8.34 18.08 7.11
N THR A 382 9.15 19.12 7.12
CA THR A 382 9.54 19.84 5.89
C THR A 382 10.30 18.93 4.93
N GLU A 383 11.29 18.19 5.46
CA GLU A 383 12.09 17.26 4.65
C GLU A 383 11.23 16.12 4.09
N ALA A 384 10.26 15.58 4.86
CA ALA A 384 9.34 14.56 4.38
C ALA A 384 8.45 15.06 3.23
N VAL A 385 7.94 16.31 3.32
CA VAL A 385 7.18 16.94 2.23
C VAL A 385 8.06 17.11 1.00
N ASP A 386 9.27 17.62 1.15
CA ASP A 386 10.20 17.84 0.04
C ASP A 386 10.63 16.54 -0.63
N LEU A 387 11.00 15.52 0.16
CA LEU A 387 11.36 14.21 -0.35
C LEU A 387 10.19 13.53 -1.04
N SER A 388 8.99 13.57 -0.44
CA SER A 388 7.81 12.96 -1.03
C SER A 388 7.40 13.65 -2.34
N GLN A 389 7.52 14.98 -2.42
CA GLN A 389 7.20 15.74 -3.62
C GLN A 389 8.18 15.45 -4.77
N ARG A 390 9.46 15.27 -4.45
CA ARG A 390 10.51 14.99 -5.44
C ARG A 390 10.48 13.54 -5.93
N TYR A 391 10.24 12.58 -5.05
CA TYR A 391 10.51 11.18 -5.32
C TYR A 391 9.26 10.31 -5.39
N VAL A 392 8.16 10.66 -4.68
CA VAL A 392 6.89 9.93 -4.70
C VAL A 392 5.94 10.63 -5.67
N THR A 393 5.96 10.22 -6.94
CA THR A 393 5.21 10.88 -8.03
C THR A 393 3.81 10.33 -8.25
N GLU A 394 3.51 9.12 -7.74
CA GLU A 394 2.23 8.44 -7.97
C GLU A 394 1.13 8.84 -6.98
N ARG A 395 1.47 9.60 -5.94
CA ARG A 395 0.55 10.02 -4.88
C ARG A 395 0.59 11.53 -4.70
N PHE A 396 -0.41 12.06 -4.02
CA PHE A 396 -0.58 13.50 -3.80
C PHE A 396 -0.35 13.89 -2.34
N LEU A 397 0.05 15.15 -2.11
CA LEU A 397 0.11 15.72 -0.78
C LEU A 397 -1.30 15.90 -0.20
N PRO A 398 -1.48 15.78 1.14
CA PRO A 398 -0.49 15.49 2.16
C PRO A 398 -0.19 14.00 2.35
N ASP A 399 -1.00 13.10 1.78
CA ASP A 399 -0.99 11.65 2.03
C ASP A 399 0.40 11.03 1.82
N LYS A 400 1.06 11.33 0.69
CA LYS A 400 2.41 10.82 0.43
C LYS A 400 3.46 11.25 1.45
N ALA A 401 3.32 12.43 2.08
CA ALA A 401 4.24 12.89 3.11
C ALA A 401 3.93 12.23 4.47
N ILE A 402 2.66 11.98 4.75
CA ILE A 402 2.22 11.19 5.92
C ILE A 402 2.79 9.79 5.83
N ASP A 403 2.64 9.12 4.68
CA ASP A 403 3.17 7.78 4.44
C ASP A 403 4.69 7.71 4.65
N VAL A 404 5.45 8.72 4.17
CA VAL A 404 6.91 8.77 4.35
C VAL A 404 7.28 8.85 5.84
N ILE A 405 6.56 9.64 6.64
CA ILE A 405 6.82 9.73 8.09
C ILE A 405 6.41 8.45 8.79
N ASP A 406 5.26 7.89 8.43
CA ASP A 406 4.75 6.64 9.02
C ASP A 406 5.73 5.48 8.79
N GLU A 407 6.20 5.31 7.56
CA GLU A 407 7.21 4.32 7.19
C GLU A 407 8.56 4.58 7.89
N ALA A 408 9.03 5.84 7.91
CA ALA A 408 10.29 6.21 8.54
C ALA A 408 10.27 5.98 10.07
N ALA A 409 9.16 6.31 10.72
CA ALA A 409 8.97 6.08 12.14
C ALA A 409 8.89 4.57 12.46
N SER A 410 8.23 3.79 11.61
CA SER A 410 8.18 2.33 11.70
C SER A 410 9.58 1.70 11.54
N LEU A 411 10.36 2.16 10.56
CA LEU A 411 11.75 1.72 10.35
C LEU A 411 12.63 2.06 11.55
N LEU A 412 12.51 3.26 12.11
CA LEU A 412 13.23 3.68 13.30
C LEU A 412 12.89 2.76 14.49
N LYS A 413 11.62 2.48 14.70
CA LYS A 413 11.16 1.61 15.78
C LYS A 413 11.65 0.16 15.60
N SER A 414 11.65 -0.37 14.38
CA SER A 414 12.10 -1.73 14.07
C SER A 414 13.62 -1.90 14.15
N SER A 415 14.39 -0.86 13.80
CA SER A 415 15.85 -0.87 13.81
C SER A 415 16.45 -0.50 15.16
N SER A 416 15.69 0.17 16.02
CA SER A 416 16.12 0.47 17.39
C SER A 416 16.20 -0.83 18.18
N PRO A 417 17.37 -1.23 18.73
CA PRO A 417 17.40 -2.35 19.63
C PRO A 417 16.39 -2.07 20.74
N ILE A 418 15.54 -3.05 21.06
CA ILE A 418 14.55 -2.96 22.14
C ILE A 418 15.32 -2.71 23.44
N LYS A 419 15.75 -1.50 23.68
CA LYS A 419 16.14 -1.04 25.00
C LYS A 419 14.83 -0.99 25.78
N LEU A 420 14.50 -2.13 26.42
CA LEU A 420 13.42 -2.15 27.41
C LEU A 420 13.62 -0.95 28.31
N SER A 421 12.69 -0.04 28.26
CA SER A 421 12.63 1.11 29.17
C SER A 421 12.88 0.59 30.60
N ARG A 422 13.52 1.37 31.46
CA ARG A 422 13.60 1.02 32.89
C ARG A 422 12.24 0.62 33.44
N LYS A 423 11.19 1.30 33.02
CA LYS A 423 9.79 1.03 33.35
C LYS A 423 9.31 -0.34 32.87
N ASP A 424 9.64 -0.73 31.63
CA ASP A 424 9.28 -2.05 31.07
C ASP A 424 10.04 -3.18 31.74
N LYS A 425 11.29 -2.93 32.13
CA LYS A 425 12.09 -3.89 32.89
C LYS A 425 11.46 -4.11 34.28
N LEU A 426 11.06 -3.04 34.94
CA LEU A 426 10.37 -3.10 36.24
C LEU A 426 9.00 -3.77 36.11
N ALA A 427 8.20 -3.42 35.09
CA ALA A 427 6.90 -4.06 34.84
C ALA A 427 7.03 -5.56 34.59
N ARG A 428 8.05 -6.00 33.83
CA ARG A 428 8.34 -7.43 33.64
C ARG A 428 8.79 -8.11 34.94
N GLN A 429 9.55 -7.42 35.78
CA GLN A 429 9.97 -7.97 37.07
C GLN A 429 8.78 -8.08 38.03
N ILE A 430 7.91 -7.08 38.08
CA ILE A 430 6.65 -7.10 38.83
C ILE A 430 5.77 -8.28 38.39
N LYS A 431 5.56 -8.46 37.07
CA LYS A 431 4.78 -9.58 36.54
C LYS A 431 5.40 -10.95 36.86
N ARG A 432 6.73 -11.06 36.86
CA ARG A 432 7.43 -12.29 37.27
C ARG A 432 7.28 -12.58 38.75
N LEU A 433 7.31 -11.56 39.59
CA LEU A 433 7.08 -11.69 41.05
C LEU A 433 5.63 -12.05 41.35
N ALA A 434 4.66 -11.48 40.64
CA ALA A 434 3.26 -11.86 40.76
C ALA A 434 3.06 -13.36 40.49
N GLY A 435 3.61 -13.89 39.38
CA GLY A 435 3.56 -15.33 39.10
C GLY A 435 4.27 -16.20 40.17
N LYS A 436 5.35 -15.69 40.82
CA LYS A 436 6.01 -16.40 41.93
C LYS A 436 5.17 -16.35 43.21
N ILE A 437 4.43 -15.28 43.45
CA ILE A 437 3.48 -15.19 44.56
C ILE A 437 2.39 -16.24 44.41
N ASP A 438 1.80 -16.34 43.21
CA ASP A 438 0.76 -17.33 42.92
C ASP A 438 1.25 -18.77 43.14
N THR A 439 2.46 -19.10 42.63
CA THR A 439 3.05 -20.44 42.84
C THR A 439 3.43 -20.72 44.30
N ALA A 440 3.85 -19.71 45.07
CA ALA A 440 4.13 -19.86 46.52
C ALA A 440 2.86 -20.04 47.34
N VAL A 441 1.77 -19.36 46.96
CA VAL A 441 0.44 -19.53 47.57
C VAL A 441 -0.13 -20.92 47.28
N GLU A 442 -0.01 -21.42 46.05
CA GLU A 442 -0.43 -22.79 45.69
C GLU A 442 0.37 -23.87 46.44
N ALA A 443 1.64 -23.57 46.78
CA ALA A 443 2.50 -24.46 47.56
C ALA A 443 2.32 -24.30 49.08
N GLU A 444 1.37 -23.46 49.52
CA GLU A 444 1.09 -23.11 50.95
C GLU A 444 2.29 -22.47 51.70
N ASP A 445 3.31 -21.96 50.92
CA ASP A 445 4.51 -21.32 51.47
C ASP A 445 4.24 -19.78 51.64
N TYR A 446 3.48 -19.43 52.65
CA TYR A 446 3.07 -18.03 52.88
C TYR A 446 4.21 -17.10 53.27
N GLU A 447 5.31 -17.66 53.80
CA GLU A 447 6.50 -16.88 54.16
C GLU A 447 7.22 -16.34 52.93
N LYS A 448 7.44 -17.19 51.91
CA LYS A 448 7.98 -16.75 50.64
C LYS A 448 7.00 -15.89 49.83
N ALA A 449 5.71 -16.16 49.89
CA ALA A 449 4.71 -15.31 49.25
C ALA A 449 4.75 -13.89 49.80
N ALA A 450 4.92 -13.73 51.12
CA ALA A 450 5.06 -12.42 51.78
C ALA A 450 6.38 -11.72 51.36
N GLU A 451 7.49 -12.41 51.26
CA GLU A 451 8.74 -11.85 50.77
C GLU A 451 8.62 -11.33 49.33
N PHE A 452 8.07 -12.13 48.42
CA PHE A 452 7.84 -11.73 47.04
C PHE A 452 6.90 -10.54 46.92
N LYS A 453 5.87 -10.46 47.78
CA LYS A 453 4.95 -9.33 47.82
C LYS A 453 5.63 -8.05 48.30
N MET A 454 6.53 -8.13 49.27
CA MET A 454 7.34 -6.98 49.67
C MET A 454 8.27 -6.50 48.56
N GLN A 455 8.95 -7.43 47.86
CA GLN A 455 9.80 -7.08 46.73
C GLN A 455 8.98 -6.45 45.59
N MET A 456 7.78 -6.97 45.30
CA MET A 456 6.88 -6.42 44.29
C MET A 456 6.47 -4.99 44.63
N ARG A 457 6.12 -4.76 45.87
CA ARG A 457 5.72 -3.43 46.37
C ARG A 457 6.87 -2.40 46.28
N GLN A 458 8.10 -2.84 46.52
CA GLN A 458 9.28 -1.98 46.42
C GLN A 458 9.54 -1.59 44.94
N LEU A 459 9.34 -2.53 43.99
CA LEU A 459 9.46 -2.25 42.55
C LEU A 459 8.31 -1.37 42.04
N GLU A 460 7.10 -1.52 42.55
CA GLU A 460 5.97 -0.65 42.26
C GLU A 460 6.24 0.81 42.68
N LEU A 461 6.77 1.03 43.87
CA LEU A 461 7.19 2.35 44.33
C LEU A 461 8.30 2.95 43.46
N GLN A 462 9.26 2.13 43.02
CA GLN A 462 10.30 2.56 42.07
C GLN A 462 9.70 2.91 40.71
N ALA A 463 8.72 2.18 40.24
CA ALA A 463 8.01 2.44 38.97
C ALA A 463 7.16 3.72 39.03
N GLU A 464 6.63 4.04 40.22
CA GLU A 464 5.88 5.29 40.47
C GLU A 464 6.78 6.54 40.46
N VAL A 465 7.96 6.43 41.04
CA VAL A 465 8.96 7.53 41.01
C VAL A 465 9.46 7.83 39.61
N LEU A 466 9.53 6.81 38.74
CA LEU A 466 9.96 6.94 37.32
C LEU A 466 8.86 7.51 36.41
N LYS A 467 7.72 7.92 36.93
CA LYS A 467 6.64 8.53 36.09
C LYS A 467 7.05 9.86 35.44
N ASP A 468 8.03 10.55 35.99
CA ASP A 468 8.50 11.87 35.57
C ASP A 468 9.82 11.89 34.78
N GLU A 469 10.48 10.75 34.57
CA GLU A 469 11.64 10.71 33.67
C GLU A 469 11.11 10.73 32.21
N ALA A 470 11.55 11.74 31.45
CA ALA A 470 11.24 11.90 30.03
C ALA A 470 11.50 10.57 29.30
N SER A 471 10.50 10.10 28.57
CA SER A 471 10.61 8.90 27.76
C SER A 471 11.82 9.04 26.83
N ASP A 472 12.73 8.06 26.86
CA ASP A 472 13.88 7.96 25.97
C ASP A 472 13.38 7.56 24.57
N GLU A 473 12.41 8.36 24.05
CA GLU A 473 11.80 8.13 22.73
C GLU A 473 12.84 8.44 21.65
N PRO A 474 13.06 7.52 20.71
CA PRO A 474 14.01 7.75 19.63
C PRO A 474 13.57 8.93 18.78
N VAL A 475 14.52 9.76 18.37
CA VAL A 475 14.27 10.93 17.54
C VAL A 475 14.36 10.55 16.07
N LEU A 476 13.33 10.90 15.27
CA LEU A 476 13.34 10.68 13.84
C LEU A 476 14.41 11.56 13.18
N THR A 477 15.23 10.94 12.33
CA THR A 477 16.32 11.61 11.61
C THR A 477 16.14 11.54 10.10
N ASP A 478 16.77 12.42 9.38
CA ASP A 478 16.80 12.48 7.92
C ASP A 478 17.23 11.16 7.28
N GLU A 479 18.11 10.40 7.89
CA GLU A 479 18.52 9.08 7.40
C GLU A 479 17.33 8.11 7.28
N TYR A 480 16.43 8.08 8.28
CA TYR A 480 15.26 7.21 8.24
C TYR A 480 14.21 7.67 7.24
N LEU A 481 14.04 8.99 7.04
CA LEU A 481 13.19 9.51 5.97
C LEU A 481 13.69 9.05 4.59
N ARG A 482 14.99 9.13 4.36
CA ARG A 482 15.60 8.65 3.09
C ARG A 482 15.48 7.15 2.92
N ARG A 483 15.63 6.37 4.00
CA ARG A 483 15.40 4.92 3.97
C ARG A 483 13.95 4.61 3.60
N ALA A 484 12.99 5.31 4.18
CA ALA A 484 11.58 5.16 3.87
C ALA A 484 11.29 5.47 2.40
N VAL A 485 11.75 6.62 1.90
CA VAL A 485 11.58 6.99 0.50
C VAL A 485 12.28 5.98 -0.42
N SER A 486 13.46 5.49 -0.06
CA SER A 486 14.16 4.46 -0.82
C SER A 486 13.37 3.15 -0.89
N ALA A 487 12.78 2.72 0.23
CA ALA A 487 11.94 1.53 0.27
C ALA A 487 10.66 1.68 -0.58
N MET A 488 10.02 2.86 -0.53
CA MET A 488 8.81 3.15 -1.29
C MET A 488 9.05 3.29 -2.81
N THR A 489 10.22 3.84 -3.20
CA THR A 489 10.51 4.21 -4.60
C THR A 489 11.54 3.33 -5.30
N ASN A 490 12.19 2.42 -4.56
CA ASN A 490 13.34 1.63 -5.01
C ASN A 490 14.55 2.49 -5.46
N ILE A 491 14.65 3.74 -5.02
CA ILE A 491 15.79 4.61 -5.30
C ILE A 491 16.85 4.37 -4.22
N PRO A 492 18.12 4.05 -4.56
CA PRO A 492 19.16 3.83 -3.56
C PRO A 492 19.37 5.03 -2.63
N ILE A 493 19.51 4.78 -1.31
CA ILE A 493 19.64 5.78 -0.25
C ILE A 493 20.76 6.77 -0.52
N ASP A 494 21.92 6.28 -0.97
CA ASP A 494 23.10 7.10 -1.25
C ASP A 494 22.84 8.19 -2.30
N ARG A 495 21.81 8.00 -3.11
CA ARG A 495 21.39 8.95 -4.16
C ARG A 495 20.37 9.98 -3.71
N LEU A 496 19.76 9.76 -2.56
CA LEU A 496 18.88 10.73 -1.90
C LEU A 496 19.68 11.74 -1.06
N SER A 497 21.01 11.53 -0.90
CA SER A 497 21.86 12.37 -0.06
C SER A 497 22.43 13.59 -0.80
N LEU A 498 22.74 14.65 -0.05
CA LEU A 498 23.35 15.90 -0.54
C LEU A 498 24.77 15.73 -1.13
N ASN A 499 25.41 14.55 -0.97
CA ASN A 499 26.71 14.23 -1.55
C ASN A 499 26.70 14.04 -3.08
N GLN A 500 25.55 14.15 -3.74
CA GLN A 500 25.42 14.01 -5.20
C GLN A 500 26.37 14.95 -6.01
N MET A 501 26.69 16.13 -5.50
CA MET A 501 27.62 17.05 -6.18
C MET A 501 29.04 16.46 -6.31
N LYS A 502 29.55 15.78 -5.28
CA LYS A 502 30.87 15.15 -5.31
C LYS A 502 30.91 13.96 -6.26
N ASP A 503 29.83 13.20 -6.32
CA ASP A 503 29.70 12.04 -7.21
C ASP A 503 29.58 12.45 -8.68
N LEU A 504 28.92 13.58 -8.98
CA LEU A 504 28.83 14.14 -10.32
C LEU A 504 30.16 14.70 -10.83
N ILE A 505 31.04 15.17 -9.94
CA ILE A 505 32.40 15.57 -10.32
C ILE A 505 33.20 14.35 -10.80
N ARG A 506 32.96 13.17 -10.22
CA ARG A 506 33.66 11.93 -10.57
C ARG A 506 33.00 11.17 -11.73
N LEU A 507 31.81 11.62 -12.18
CA LEU A 507 31.01 10.93 -13.23
C LEU A 507 31.83 10.75 -14.49
N GLU A 508 32.50 11.79 -14.95
CA GLU A 508 33.33 11.77 -16.17
C GLU A 508 34.41 10.68 -16.11
N LYS A 509 35.10 10.56 -14.97
CA LYS A 509 36.15 9.53 -14.77
C LYS A 509 35.54 8.14 -14.78
N ARG A 510 34.39 7.92 -14.14
CA ARG A 510 33.73 6.62 -14.11
C ARG A 510 33.23 6.21 -15.49
N LEU A 511 32.61 7.13 -16.23
CA LEU A 511 32.17 6.87 -17.60
C LEU A 511 33.35 6.53 -18.52
N SER A 512 34.49 7.25 -18.39
CA SER A 512 35.69 7.02 -19.21
C SER A 512 36.38 5.68 -18.94
N GLN A 513 36.21 5.10 -17.77
CA GLN A 513 36.71 3.75 -17.45
C GLN A 513 35.93 2.66 -18.18
N SER A 514 34.62 2.86 -18.34
CA SER A 514 33.72 1.86 -18.94
C SER A 514 33.59 2.05 -20.46
N VAL A 515 33.54 3.30 -20.95
CA VAL A 515 33.36 3.60 -22.37
C VAL A 515 34.67 4.19 -22.92
N LEU A 516 35.38 3.37 -23.67
CA LEU A 516 36.72 3.70 -24.19
C LEU A 516 36.66 4.46 -25.52
N GLY A 517 37.52 5.45 -25.69
CA GLY A 517 37.74 6.15 -26.97
C GLY A 517 36.74 7.27 -27.27
N GLN A 518 35.85 7.64 -26.34
CA GLN A 518 34.82 8.67 -26.53
C GLN A 518 34.95 9.81 -25.49
N ASN A 519 36.16 10.20 -25.16
CA ASN A 519 36.42 11.17 -24.07
C ASN A 519 35.68 12.49 -24.24
N GLU A 520 35.66 13.08 -25.45
CA GLU A 520 34.97 14.34 -25.75
C GLU A 520 33.45 14.21 -25.55
N ALA A 521 32.86 13.10 -26.03
CA ALA A 521 31.44 12.83 -25.86
C ALA A 521 31.08 12.70 -24.36
N ILE A 522 31.91 12.03 -23.58
CA ILE A 522 31.74 11.84 -22.13
C ILE A 522 31.86 13.17 -21.39
N GLU A 523 32.85 14.00 -21.75
CA GLU A 523 33.04 15.31 -21.15
C GLU A 523 31.85 16.22 -21.40
N GLN A 524 31.37 16.32 -22.65
CA GLN A 524 30.18 17.12 -23.00
C GLN A 524 28.95 16.64 -22.22
N LEU A 525 28.71 15.33 -22.17
CA LEU A 525 27.62 14.72 -21.44
C LEU A 525 27.68 15.03 -19.93
N ALA A 526 28.84 14.79 -19.31
CA ALA A 526 29.04 15.02 -17.88
C ALA A 526 28.89 16.52 -17.51
N ARG A 527 29.39 17.42 -18.38
CA ARG A 527 29.24 18.86 -18.21
C ARG A 527 27.78 19.30 -18.27
N ALA A 528 27.01 18.80 -19.21
CA ALA A 528 25.59 19.13 -19.34
C ALA A 528 24.78 18.61 -18.15
N ILE A 529 25.02 17.37 -17.71
CA ILE A 529 24.35 16.80 -16.52
C ILE A 529 24.68 17.60 -15.26
N ARG A 530 25.97 17.99 -15.05
CA ARG A 530 26.37 18.85 -13.92
C ARG A 530 25.63 20.19 -13.94
N ARG A 531 25.54 20.83 -15.10
CA ARG A 531 24.82 22.11 -15.27
C ARG A 531 23.35 22.01 -14.92
N ASN A 532 22.68 20.96 -15.37
CA ASN A 532 21.25 20.73 -15.12
C ASN A 532 20.97 20.40 -13.64
N LYS A 533 21.80 19.57 -13.01
CA LYS A 533 21.69 19.26 -11.57
C LYS A 533 22.01 20.45 -10.67
N ALA A 534 22.83 21.41 -11.15
CA ALA A 534 23.09 22.66 -10.43
C ALA A 534 21.92 23.67 -10.51
N GLY A 535 20.84 23.32 -11.17
CA GLY A 535 19.65 24.19 -11.29
C GLY A 535 19.81 25.36 -12.24
N LEU A 536 20.85 25.37 -13.09
CA LEU A 536 21.18 26.45 -14.02
C LEU A 536 20.44 26.35 -15.37
N ASN A 537 19.52 25.37 -15.49
CA ASN A 537 18.76 25.15 -16.72
C ASN A 537 17.23 25.28 -16.48
N ARG A 538 16.42 25.17 -17.55
CA ARG A 538 14.96 25.30 -17.50
C ARG A 538 14.33 24.36 -16.48
N GLN A 539 13.42 24.87 -15.65
CA GLN A 539 12.75 24.12 -14.58
C GLN A 539 11.69 23.13 -15.07
N SER A 540 11.28 23.19 -16.36
CA SER A 540 10.13 22.41 -16.85
C SER A 540 10.49 21.11 -17.57
N GLY A 541 11.71 20.96 -18.13
CA GLY A 541 12.11 19.81 -18.95
C GLY A 541 12.66 18.59 -18.18
N PRO A 542 13.15 17.56 -18.93
CA PRO A 542 13.87 16.42 -18.38
C PRO A 542 15.17 16.80 -17.67
N LEU A 543 15.71 15.88 -16.85
CA LEU A 543 17.00 16.07 -16.15
C LEU A 543 18.17 16.26 -17.12
N GLY A 544 18.05 15.75 -18.35
CA GLY A 544 19.00 15.95 -19.45
C GLY A 544 18.41 15.40 -20.74
N SER A 545 18.79 16.03 -21.86
CA SER A 545 18.31 15.66 -23.18
C SER A 545 19.45 15.72 -24.20
N PHE A 546 19.73 14.59 -24.84
CA PHE A 546 20.91 14.42 -25.70
C PHE A 546 20.60 13.72 -27.00
N ILE A 547 21.28 14.13 -28.08
CA ILE A 547 21.30 13.40 -29.34
C ILE A 547 22.70 12.81 -29.52
N PHE A 548 22.81 11.50 -29.71
CA PHE A 548 24.06 10.81 -29.96
C PHE A 548 24.18 10.48 -31.46
N LEU A 549 25.11 11.14 -32.13
CA LEU A 549 25.37 10.93 -33.57
C LEU A 549 26.66 10.16 -33.79
N GLY A 550 26.69 9.31 -34.79
CA GLY A 550 27.91 8.63 -35.23
C GLY A 550 27.66 7.22 -35.77
N PRO A 551 28.72 6.56 -36.26
CA PRO A 551 28.65 5.22 -36.86
C PRO A 551 28.07 4.16 -35.91
N THR A 552 27.67 3.05 -36.49
CA THR A 552 27.20 1.90 -35.72
C THR A 552 28.36 1.27 -34.93
N GLY A 553 28.13 0.80 -33.72
CA GLY A 553 29.12 0.05 -32.94
C GLY A 553 30.22 0.89 -32.29
N VAL A 554 30.13 2.21 -32.24
CA VAL A 554 31.10 3.12 -31.58
C VAL A 554 30.86 3.33 -30.08
N GLY A 555 29.75 2.76 -29.51
CA GLY A 555 29.48 2.83 -28.09
C GLY A 555 28.35 3.76 -27.67
N LYS A 556 27.50 4.26 -28.59
CA LYS A 556 26.35 5.13 -28.25
C LYS A 556 25.41 4.51 -27.23
N THR A 557 24.89 3.31 -27.51
CA THR A 557 23.98 2.56 -26.62
C THR A 557 24.69 2.13 -25.34
N GLU A 558 25.99 1.83 -25.40
CA GLU A 558 26.78 1.47 -24.22
C GLU A 558 26.98 2.65 -23.27
N LEU A 559 27.23 3.85 -23.81
CA LEU A 559 27.31 5.05 -22.98
C LEU A 559 25.99 5.34 -22.27
N ALA A 560 24.85 5.14 -22.95
CA ALA A 560 23.53 5.28 -22.34
C ALA A 560 23.30 4.24 -21.21
N ARG A 561 23.76 2.99 -21.38
CA ARG A 561 23.68 1.94 -20.37
C ARG A 561 24.54 2.26 -19.16
N VAL A 562 25.81 2.60 -19.40
CA VAL A 562 26.73 2.97 -18.30
C VAL A 562 26.24 4.22 -17.59
N LEU A 563 25.68 5.20 -18.30
CA LEU A 563 25.07 6.38 -17.69
C LEU A 563 23.90 6.01 -16.76
N ALA A 564 23.02 5.09 -17.20
CA ALA A 564 21.91 4.61 -16.37
C ALA A 564 22.43 3.95 -15.08
N ARG A 565 23.45 3.11 -15.21
CA ARG A 565 24.11 2.47 -14.04
C ARG A 565 24.73 3.49 -13.10
N GLU A 566 25.48 4.45 -13.63
CA GLU A 566 26.23 5.42 -12.85
C GLU A 566 25.37 6.52 -12.23
N VAL A 567 24.31 6.97 -12.92
CA VAL A 567 23.44 8.04 -12.46
C VAL A 567 22.23 7.49 -11.68
N PHE A 568 21.64 6.37 -12.10
CA PHE A 568 20.39 5.83 -11.52
C PHE A 568 20.54 4.48 -10.81
N GLY A 569 21.74 3.86 -10.78
CA GLY A 569 22.08 2.74 -9.90
C GLY A 569 21.93 1.35 -10.43
N GLY A 570 21.48 1.16 -11.67
CA GLY A 570 21.34 -0.18 -12.25
C GLY A 570 21.10 -0.16 -13.75
N ASP A 571 21.42 -1.26 -14.40
CA ASP A 571 21.13 -1.47 -15.83
C ASP A 571 19.62 -1.47 -16.10
N ASP A 572 18.83 -1.84 -15.10
CA ASP A 572 17.36 -1.81 -15.14
C ASP A 572 16.77 -0.39 -15.22
N SER A 573 17.56 0.64 -14.91
CA SER A 573 17.18 2.04 -15.07
C SER A 573 17.30 2.54 -16.53
N LEU A 574 17.68 1.67 -17.48
CA LEU A 574 17.69 1.98 -18.90
C LEU A 574 16.37 1.50 -19.54
N ILE A 575 15.55 2.44 -19.98
CA ILE A 575 14.36 2.19 -20.79
C ILE A 575 14.77 2.34 -22.25
N LYS A 576 15.06 1.21 -22.90
CA LYS A 576 15.37 1.20 -24.33
C LYS A 576 14.10 1.03 -25.17
N ILE A 577 13.94 1.88 -26.19
CA ILE A 577 12.86 1.85 -27.19
C ILE A 577 13.50 1.90 -28.56
N ASP A 578 13.31 0.85 -29.33
CA ASP A 578 13.80 0.75 -30.71
C ASP A 578 12.79 1.40 -31.67
N MET A 579 13.21 2.45 -32.36
CA MET A 579 12.33 3.22 -33.22
C MET A 579 11.96 2.47 -34.52
N SER A 580 12.63 1.41 -34.84
CA SER A 580 12.21 0.52 -35.95
C SER A 580 10.84 -0.13 -35.70
N GLU A 581 10.46 -0.33 -34.45
CA GLU A 581 9.13 -0.82 -34.06
C GLU A 581 8.02 0.25 -34.18
N PHE A 582 8.39 1.50 -34.40
CA PHE A 582 7.49 2.69 -34.38
C PHE A 582 7.59 3.51 -35.67
N SER A 583 7.83 2.83 -36.77
CA SER A 583 7.92 3.43 -38.12
C SER A 583 6.57 3.76 -38.74
N GLU A 584 5.48 3.16 -38.26
CA GLU A 584 4.14 3.37 -38.78
C GLU A 584 3.26 4.16 -37.76
N ARG A 585 2.29 4.90 -38.31
CA ARG A 585 1.43 5.79 -37.51
C ARG A 585 0.69 5.05 -36.39
N HIS A 586 0.16 3.87 -36.69
CA HIS A 586 -0.59 3.10 -35.69
C HIS A 586 0.31 2.49 -34.61
N THR A 587 1.59 2.30 -34.87
CA THR A 587 2.56 1.83 -33.87
C THR A 587 3.02 2.98 -32.96
N ALA A 588 3.11 4.21 -33.47
CA ALA A 588 3.48 5.39 -32.68
C ALA A 588 2.50 5.63 -31.52
N SER A 589 1.20 5.41 -31.71
CA SER A 589 0.21 5.55 -30.65
C SER A 589 0.42 4.55 -29.49
N ARG A 590 1.05 3.41 -29.73
CA ARG A 590 1.36 2.41 -28.69
C ARG A 590 2.38 2.91 -27.65
N LEU A 591 3.12 3.99 -27.93
CA LEU A 591 4.01 4.62 -26.95
C LEU A 591 3.22 5.25 -25.81
N VAL A 592 2.06 5.82 -26.10
CA VAL A 592 1.22 6.57 -25.16
C VAL A 592 0.01 5.72 -24.71
N GLY A 593 -0.33 4.71 -25.49
CA GLY A 593 -1.51 3.85 -25.33
C GLY A 593 -2.50 4.03 -26.49
N ALA A 594 -3.26 2.98 -26.79
CA ALA A 594 -4.26 3.02 -27.87
C ALA A 594 -5.41 3.96 -27.49
N PRO A 595 -5.99 4.72 -28.44
CA PRO A 595 -7.20 5.51 -28.19
C PRO A 595 -8.40 4.64 -27.78
N ALA A 596 -9.35 5.22 -27.07
CA ALA A 596 -10.57 4.53 -26.64
C ALA A 596 -11.32 3.93 -27.85
N GLY A 597 -11.62 2.63 -27.79
CA GLY A 597 -12.33 1.89 -28.84
C GLY A 597 -11.42 1.09 -29.79
N TYR A 598 -10.09 1.15 -29.64
CA TYR A 598 -9.17 0.31 -30.39
C TYR A 598 -8.66 -0.88 -29.55
N VAL A 599 -8.31 -1.97 -30.24
CA VAL A 599 -7.70 -3.16 -29.60
C VAL A 599 -6.39 -2.76 -28.89
N GLY A 600 -6.26 -3.11 -27.60
CA GLY A 600 -5.09 -2.74 -26.78
C GLY A 600 -5.28 -1.44 -25.98
N TYR A 601 -6.50 -0.90 -25.85
CA TYR A 601 -6.77 0.25 -24.98
C TYR A 601 -6.49 -0.03 -23.49
N GLU A 602 -6.72 -1.27 -23.04
CA GLU A 602 -6.39 -1.70 -21.67
C GLU A 602 -4.89 -1.94 -21.44
N ASP A 603 -4.13 -2.21 -22.54
CA ASP A 603 -2.69 -2.29 -22.48
C ASP A 603 -2.12 -0.87 -22.46
N GLY A 604 -1.67 -0.38 -21.34
CA GLY A 604 -1.11 0.96 -21.16
C GLY A 604 0.00 1.30 -22.17
N GLY A 605 0.41 2.56 -22.24
CA GLY A 605 1.44 3.01 -23.18
C GLY A 605 2.82 2.43 -22.89
N LYS A 606 3.48 1.89 -23.93
CA LYS A 606 4.78 1.19 -23.82
C LYS A 606 5.90 2.09 -23.23
N LEU A 607 5.83 3.40 -23.47
CA LEU A 607 6.73 4.41 -22.89
C LEU A 607 6.21 4.92 -21.55
N THR A 608 4.95 5.38 -21.52
CA THR A 608 4.36 6.04 -20.36
C THR A 608 4.31 5.13 -19.14
N ASP A 609 3.95 3.85 -19.30
CA ASP A 609 3.93 2.90 -18.19
C ASP A 609 5.33 2.56 -17.66
N LYS A 610 6.32 2.42 -18.54
CA LYS A 610 7.69 2.14 -18.12
C LYS A 610 8.27 3.32 -17.31
N VAL A 611 8.05 4.56 -17.78
CA VAL A 611 8.53 5.75 -17.10
C VAL A 611 7.76 5.98 -15.80
N ARG A 612 6.45 5.73 -15.78
CA ARG A 612 5.65 5.80 -14.55
C ARG A 612 6.17 4.85 -13.47
N ARG A 613 6.48 3.59 -13.86
CA ARG A 613 7.04 2.60 -12.91
C ARG A 613 8.48 2.92 -12.50
N ARG A 614 9.25 3.61 -13.36
CA ARG A 614 10.65 3.96 -13.12
C ARG A 614 10.93 5.40 -13.55
N PRO A 615 10.49 6.39 -12.76
CA PRO A 615 10.64 7.80 -13.09
C PRO A 615 12.11 8.27 -13.12
N TYR A 616 12.99 7.55 -12.41
CA TYR A 616 14.45 7.79 -12.41
C TYR A 616 15.12 6.83 -13.39
N SER A 617 15.17 7.23 -14.67
CA SER A 617 15.65 6.34 -15.74
C SER A 617 16.30 7.14 -16.85
N VAL A 618 17.14 6.45 -17.63
CA VAL A 618 17.58 6.90 -18.95
C VAL A 618 16.61 6.32 -19.96
N VAL A 619 15.94 7.17 -20.72
CA VAL A 619 15.06 6.77 -21.82
C VAL A 619 15.86 6.90 -23.12
N LEU A 620 16.17 5.79 -23.72
CA LEU A 620 16.94 5.70 -24.96
C LEU A 620 16.01 5.41 -26.13
N PHE A 621 15.87 6.34 -27.05
CA PHE A 621 15.24 6.16 -28.35
C PHE A 621 16.32 5.78 -29.35
N ASP A 622 16.40 4.51 -29.70
CA ASP A 622 17.45 3.99 -30.58
C ASP A 622 17.01 4.07 -32.04
N GLU A 623 17.90 4.52 -32.94
CA GLU A 623 17.69 4.69 -34.38
C GLU A 623 16.50 5.62 -34.73
N ILE A 624 16.56 6.87 -34.20
CA ILE A 624 15.47 7.86 -34.33
C ILE A 624 15.10 8.18 -35.79
N GLU A 625 16.02 8.01 -36.72
CA GLU A 625 15.78 8.17 -38.16
C GLU A 625 14.73 7.21 -38.72
N LYS A 626 14.39 6.16 -38.03
CA LYS A 626 13.33 5.21 -38.42
C LYS A 626 11.96 5.53 -37.83
N ALA A 627 11.88 6.50 -36.94
CA ALA A 627 10.65 6.84 -36.25
C ALA A 627 9.63 7.54 -37.14
N HIS A 628 8.35 7.25 -36.94
CA HIS A 628 7.28 8.02 -37.55
C HIS A 628 7.27 9.47 -37.02
N PRO A 629 6.92 10.48 -37.87
CA PRO A 629 6.86 11.90 -37.46
C PRO A 629 6.01 12.18 -36.19
N ASP A 630 4.97 11.42 -35.94
CA ASP A 630 4.15 11.56 -34.74
C ASP A 630 4.94 11.29 -33.45
N VAL A 631 5.96 10.42 -33.49
CA VAL A 631 6.87 10.19 -32.34
C VAL A 631 7.67 11.46 -32.01
N LEU A 632 8.11 12.19 -33.08
CA LEU A 632 8.85 13.45 -32.91
C LEU A 632 8.00 14.54 -32.24
N ASN A 633 6.68 14.54 -32.50
CA ASN A 633 5.75 15.45 -31.83
C ASN A 633 5.57 15.12 -30.33
N LEU A 634 5.58 13.83 -29.96
CA LEU A 634 5.55 13.41 -28.56
C LEU A 634 6.84 13.81 -27.84
N LEU A 635 8.00 13.71 -28.50
CA LEU A 635 9.27 14.15 -27.94
C LEU A 635 9.30 15.66 -27.69
N LEU A 636 8.71 16.49 -28.55
CA LEU A 636 8.58 17.92 -28.32
C LEU A 636 7.87 18.20 -26.98
N GLN A 637 6.73 17.56 -26.75
CA GLN A 637 5.98 17.73 -25.51
C GLN A 637 6.80 17.29 -24.28
N ILE A 638 7.53 16.16 -24.35
CA ILE A 638 8.40 15.69 -23.27
C ILE A 638 9.51 16.71 -22.97
N LEU A 639 10.14 17.27 -24.01
CA LEU A 639 11.26 18.19 -23.86
C LEU A 639 10.85 19.59 -23.36
N GLU A 640 9.63 20.04 -23.69
CA GLU A 640 9.12 21.35 -23.28
C GLU A 640 8.51 21.33 -21.90
N ASP A 641 7.52 20.45 -21.69
CA ASP A 641 6.71 20.42 -20.49
C ASP A 641 7.26 19.45 -19.41
N GLY A 642 8.16 18.54 -19.83
CA GLY A 642 8.63 17.47 -18.95
C GLY A 642 7.52 16.48 -18.55
N LYS A 643 6.44 16.43 -19.34
CA LYS A 643 5.27 15.62 -19.06
C LYS A 643 4.68 15.06 -20.36
N LEU A 644 4.01 13.92 -20.26
CA LEU A 644 3.28 13.30 -21.37
C LEU A 644 1.99 12.70 -20.83
N SER A 645 0.85 12.99 -21.48
CA SER A 645 -0.43 12.38 -21.11
C SER A 645 -0.63 11.05 -21.83
N ASP A 646 -1.04 10.02 -21.09
CA ASP A 646 -1.38 8.72 -21.66
C ASP A 646 -2.79 8.73 -22.28
N SER A 647 -3.16 7.62 -22.95
CA SER A 647 -4.47 7.44 -23.55
C SER A 647 -5.64 7.46 -22.56
N HIS A 648 -5.37 7.28 -21.27
CA HIS A 648 -6.33 7.37 -20.18
C HIS A 648 -6.44 8.78 -19.59
N GLY A 649 -5.71 9.77 -20.13
CA GLY A 649 -5.68 11.14 -19.63
C GLY A 649 -4.75 11.34 -18.41
N ARG A 650 -3.99 10.31 -18.00
CA ARG A 650 -3.05 10.43 -16.88
C ARG A 650 -1.76 11.08 -17.35
N THR A 651 -1.26 12.02 -16.58
CA THR A 651 -0.02 12.74 -16.88
C THR A 651 1.18 12.04 -16.25
N VAL A 652 2.13 11.62 -17.09
CA VAL A 652 3.40 10.98 -16.68
C VAL A 652 4.51 12.03 -16.72
N SER A 653 5.27 12.14 -15.63
CA SER A 653 6.36 13.10 -15.50
C SER A 653 7.69 12.51 -16.01
N PHE A 654 8.37 13.25 -16.89
CA PHE A 654 9.70 12.95 -17.41
C PHE A 654 10.80 13.86 -16.80
N ARG A 655 10.46 14.68 -15.82
CA ARG A 655 11.40 15.65 -15.22
C ARG A 655 12.61 15.01 -14.56
N GLN A 656 12.49 13.76 -14.15
CA GLN A 656 13.56 13.01 -13.50
C GLN A 656 14.25 12.03 -14.45
N THR A 657 13.89 12.04 -15.74
CA THR A 657 14.51 11.17 -16.73
C THR A 657 15.62 11.89 -17.50
N ILE A 658 16.55 11.13 -18.03
CA ILE A 658 17.49 11.58 -19.05
C ILE A 658 17.04 11.01 -20.39
N ILE A 659 16.78 11.89 -21.37
CA ILE A 659 16.34 11.51 -22.71
C ILE A 659 17.56 11.43 -23.63
N ILE A 660 17.73 10.31 -24.30
CA ILE A 660 18.81 10.11 -25.28
C ILE A 660 18.20 9.61 -26.58
N LEU A 661 18.48 10.31 -27.68
CA LEU A 661 18.24 9.81 -29.01
C LEU A 661 19.55 9.30 -29.61
N THR A 662 19.55 8.17 -30.28
CA THR A 662 20.69 7.75 -31.09
C THR A 662 20.33 7.85 -32.58
N SER A 663 21.29 8.26 -33.39
CA SER A 663 21.16 8.28 -34.82
C SER A 663 22.46 7.83 -35.51
N ASN A 664 22.29 7.21 -36.67
CA ASN A 664 23.38 6.84 -37.57
C ASN A 664 23.49 7.79 -38.77
N VAL A 665 22.67 8.82 -38.84
CA VAL A 665 22.70 9.85 -39.89
C VAL A 665 24.08 10.50 -39.91
N GLY A 666 24.63 10.72 -41.10
CA GLY A 666 25.98 11.26 -41.32
C GLY A 666 27.12 10.25 -41.07
N ALA A 667 26.82 8.99 -40.73
CA ALA A 667 27.84 7.99 -40.45
C ALA A 667 28.75 7.68 -41.64
N GLU A 668 28.21 7.62 -42.86
CA GLU A 668 28.97 7.33 -44.07
C GLU A 668 30.02 8.41 -44.38
N GLN A 669 29.67 9.66 -44.24
CA GLN A 669 30.59 10.79 -44.40
C GLN A 669 31.71 10.77 -43.35
N MET A 670 31.42 10.38 -42.13
CA MET A 670 32.42 10.27 -41.07
C MET A 670 33.43 9.13 -41.33
N ILE A 671 33.05 8.08 -42.08
CA ILE A 671 33.89 6.94 -42.38
C ILE A 671 34.74 7.22 -43.64
N GLN A 672 34.13 7.70 -44.70
CA GLN A 672 34.84 7.97 -46.00
C GLN A 672 36.01 8.93 -45.83
N ASP A 673 35.91 9.96 -45.00
CA ASP A 673 37.00 10.87 -44.71
C ASP A 673 38.13 10.25 -43.85
N SER A 674 37.91 9.09 -43.22
CA SER A 674 38.95 8.37 -42.48
C SER A 674 39.88 7.56 -43.41
N GLU A 675 39.38 7.10 -44.56
CA GLU A 675 40.17 6.33 -45.53
C GLU A 675 41.13 7.17 -46.41
N LEU A 676 40.87 8.46 -46.64
CA LEU A 676 41.68 9.35 -47.47
C LEU A 676 42.93 9.91 -46.78
N GLY A 677 43.32 9.40 -45.62
CA GLY A 677 44.36 9.91 -44.73
C GLY A 677 45.75 9.33 -44.91
N PHE A 678 46.24 8.98 -46.10
CA PHE A 678 47.65 8.71 -46.34
C PHE A 678 48.45 10.02 -46.62
N GLY A 679 48.88 10.71 -45.60
CA GLY A 679 49.69 11.93 -45.66
C GLY A 679 50.59 12.11 -44.44
N VAL A 680 51.90 12.02 -44.73
CA VAL A 680 53.11 12.43 -43.99
C VAL A 680 53.02 12.81 -42.52
N SER A 681 53.85 12.12 -41.72
CA SER A 681 54.04 12.25 -40.27
C SER A 681 54.49 13.63 -39.83
N GLY A 682 53.68 14.42 -39.14
CA GLY A 682 54.15 15.65 -38.49
C GLY A 682 53.05 16.60 -38.00
N GLN A 683 51.88 16.59 -38.66
CA GLN A 683 50.77 17.49 -38.32
C GLN A 683 49.47 16.77 -37.93
N LYS A 684 49.58 15.53 -37.48
CA LYS A 684 48.44 14.59 -37.33
C LYS A 684 47.37 14.99 -36.30
N LYS A 685 47.72 15.77 -35.26
CA LYS A 685 46.77 16.10 -34.21
C LYS A 685 45.81 17.24 -34.57
N LEU A 686 46.36 18.36 -35.08
CA LEU A 686 45.57 19.53 -35.52
C LEU A 686 44.70 19.18 -36.76
N ALA A 687 45.24 18.36 -37.68
CA ALA A 687 44.49 17.95 -38.89
C ALA A 687 43.35 16.97 -38.54
N SER A 688 43.47 16.13 -37.49
CA SER A 688 42.44 15.23 -37.05
C SER A 688 41.30 15.95 -36.32
N GLU A 689 41.59 16.97 -35.52
CA GLU A 689 40.60 17.80 -34.79
C GLU A 689 39.76 18.63 -35.77
N ASN A 690 40.42 19.31 -36.76
CA ASN A 690 39.74 20.07 -37.80
C ASN A 690 38.84 19.21 -38.71
N ARG A 691 39.24 17.97 -38.96
CA ARG A 691 38.43 17.00 -39.75
C ARG A 691 37.20 16.58 -38.94
N HIS A 692 37.37 16.27 -37.65
CA HIS A 692 36.27 15.89 -36.81
C HIS A 692 35.19 16.97 -36.66
N GLU A 693 35.63 18.24 -36.53
CA GLU A 693 34.69 19.36 -36.55
C GLU A 693 33.94 19.48 -37.90
N LYS A 694 34.63 19.29 -39.02
CA LYS A 694 33.99 19.35 -40.34
C LYS A 694 32.97 18.22 -40.52
N ASN A 695 33.32 17.01 -40.13
CA ASN A 695 32.41 15.86 -40.16
C ASN A 695 31.24 15.95 -39.21
N SER A 696 31.48 16.51 -38.01
CA SER A 696 30.42 16.84 -37.05
C SER A 696 29.40 17.85 -37.62
N ARG A 697 29.90 18.90 -38.30
CA ARG A 697 29.04 19.92 -38.93
C ARG A 697 28.25 19.32 -40.13
N ALA A 698 28.87 18.41 -40.90
CA ALA A 698 28.16 17.72 -41.96
C ALA A 698 27.06 16.80 -41.46
N ALA A 699 27.33 15.98 -40.41
CA ALA A 699 26.35 15.13 -39.79
C ALA A 699 25.21 15.93 -39.10
N LEU A 700 25.52 17.12 -38.55
CA LEU A 700 24.50 18.02 -38.01
C LEU A 700 23.58 18.54 -39.11
N ARG A 701 24.11 18.92 -40.29
CA ARG A 701 23.27 19.37 -41.42
C ARG A 701 22.33 18.26 -41.91
N GLU A 702 22.84 17.06 -42.04
CA GLU A 702 22.03 15.91 -42.44
C GLU A 702 20.95 15.57 -41.36
N LEU A 703 21.28 15.76 -40.08
CA LEU A 703 20.31 15.64 -39.00
C LEU A 703 19.23 16.75 -39.06
N GLU A 704 19.60 17.99 -39.44
CA GLU A 704 18.67 19.10 -39.61
C GLU A 704 17.70 18.90 -40.79
N GLU A 705 18.08 18.11 -41.79
CA GLU A 705 17.18 17.69 -42.85
C GLU A 705 16.14 16.68 -42.39
N PHE A 706 16.49 15.82 -41.41
CA PHE A 706 15.61 14.79 -40.85
C PHE A 706 14.79 15.29 -39.65
N LEU A 707 15.44 15.97 -38.69
CA LEU A 707 14.78 16.52 -37.51
C LEU A 707 14.52 18.02 -37.69
N ARG A 708 13.31 18.46 -37.40
CA ARG A 708 12.97 19.90 -37.42
C ARG A 708 13.93 20.69 -36.52
N PRO A 709 14.44 21.85 -36.96
CA PRO A 709 15.36 22.71 -36.18
C PRO A 709 14.81 23.05 -34.78
N GLU A 710 13.48 23.19 -34.68
CA GLU A 710 12.77 23.43 -33.44
C GLU A 710 13.02 22.31 -32.40
N LEU A 711 12.97 21.04 -32.85
CA LEU A 711 13.22 19.90 -31.98
C LEU A 711 14.69 19.84 -31.56
N ILE A 712 15.64 20.05 -32.49
CA ILE A 712 17.07 20.04 -32.18
C ILE A 712 17.41 21.11 -31.17
N GLY A 713 16.82 22.30 -31.27
CA GLY A 713 17.04 23.44 -30.34
C GLY A 713 16.51 23.19 -28.92
N ARG A 714 15.73 22.11 -28.71
CA ARG A 714 15.25 21.76 -27.36
C ARG A 714 16.17 20.81 -26.62
N PHE A 715 17.11 20.16 -27.31
CA PHE A 715 18.10 19.29 -26.67
C PHE A 715 19.21 20.10 -26.02
N ASP A 716 19.69 19.62 -24.89
CA ASP A 716 20.80 20.25 -24.14
C ASP A 716 22.11 20.19 -24.92
N SER A 717 22.35 19.13 -25.69
CA SER A 717 23.54 18.97 -26.51
C SER A 717 23.35 17.87 -27.56
N VAL A 718 23.95 18.10 -28.72
CA VAL A 718 24.18 17.08 -29.74
C VAL A 718 25.62 16.60 -29.60
N ILE A 719 25.80 15.32 -29.35
CA ILE A 719 27.07 14.69 -29.03
C ILE A 719 27.50 13.78 -30.18
N THR A 720 28.62 14.07 -30.81
CA THR A 720 29.14 13.27 -31.91
C THR A 720 30.16 12.26 -31.43
N PHE A 721 29.98 11.00 -31.84
CA PHE A 721 30.88 9.90 -31.52
C PHE A 721 31.90 9.70 -32.61
N LYS A 722 33.15 9.56 -32.25
CA LYS A 722 34.27 9.31 -33.16
C LYS A 722 34.32 7.84 -33.58
N PRO A 723 34.74 7.54 -34.81
CA PRO A 723 35.12 6.19 -35.17
C PRO A 723 36.21 5.65 -34.25
N LEU A 724 36.16 4.35 -33.92
CA LEU A 724 37.10 3.75 -32.99
C LEU A 724 38.45 3.49 -33.65
N SER A 725 39.53 3.94 -33.03
CA SER A 725 40.88 3.61 -33.49
C SER A 725 41.25 2.17 -33.09
N ARG A 726 42.16 1.54 -33.88
CA ARG A 726 42.63 0.18 -33.59
C ARG A 726 43.26 0.04 -32.18
N SER A 727 43.86 1.08 -31.66
CA SER A 727 44.39 1.10 -30.29
C SER A 727 43.30 1.02 -29.20
N VAL A 728 42.17 1.67 -29.47
CA VAL A 728 40.99 1.62 -28.59
C VAL A 728 40.30 0.27 -28.70
N VAL A 729 40.19 -0.28 -29.93
CA VAL A 729 39.61 -1.61 -30.15
C VAL A 729 40.37 -2.71 -29.40
N ARG A 730 41.72 -2.62 -29.32
CA ARG A 730 42.51 -3.53 -28.50
C ARG A 730 42.13 -3.49 -27.00
N LYS A 731 41.95 -2.31 -26.49
CA LYS A 731 41.53 -2.14 -25.06
C LYS A 731 40.10 -2.67 -24.86
N ILE A 732 39.21 -2.45 -25.82
CA ILE A 732 37.85 -3.00 -25.76
C ILE A 732 37.89 -4.53 -25.81
N PHE A 733 38.75 -5.11 -26.64
CA PHE A 733 38.95 -6.55 -26.68
C PHE A 733 39.39 -7.09 -25.32
N ASP A 734 40.35 -6.42 -24.66
CA ASP A 734 40.82 -6.84 -23.35
C ASP A 734 39.73 -6.78 -22.32
N ASN A 735 38.85 -5.76 -22.35
CA ASN A 735 37.69 -5.69 -21.47
C ASN A 735 36.65 -6.78 -21.77
N LEU A 736 36.38 -7.09 -23.05
CA LEU A 736 35.40 -8.13 -23.41
C LEU A 736 35.91 -9.55 -23.09
N THR A 737 37.20 -9.76 -23.04
CA THR A 737 37.80 -11.06 -22.71
C THR A 737 38.03 -11.19 -21.20
N SER A 738 38.06 -10.12 -20.43
CA SER A 738 38.25 -10.16 -18.97
C SER A 738 37.21 -11.02 -18.27
N ASP A 739 35.95 -10.93 -18.70
CA ASP A 739 34.84 -11.73 -18.15
C ASP A 739 35.01 -13.23 -18.41
N LEU A 740 35.57 -13.57 -19.63
CA LEU A 740 35.90 -14.95 -19.97
C LEU A 740 37.09 -15.47 -19.17
N ILE A 741 38.11 -14.65 -18.99
CA ILE A 741 39.29 -14.99 -18.17
C ILE A 741 38.86 -15.23 -16.70
N GLU A 742 37.99 -14.39 -16.16
CA GLU A 742 37.47 -14.56 -14.81
C GLU A 742 36.58 -15.82 -14.71
N ALA A 743 35.74 -16.08 -15.72
CA ALA A 743 34.90 -17.27 -15.75
C ALA A 743 35.75 -18.56 -15.75
N VAL A 744 36.81 -18.62 -16.54
CA VAL A 744 37.77 -19.74 -16.54
C VAL A 744 38.51 -19.83 -15.18
N GLY A 745 38.88 -18.69 -14.61
CA GLY A 745 39.48 -18.59 -13.28
C GLY A 745 38.61 -19.19 -12.16
N ARG A 746 37.29 -19.06 -12.23
CA ARG A 746 36.36 -19.70 -11.28
C ARG A 746 36.40 -21.24 -11.33
N HIS A 747 36.82 -21.81 -12.47
CA HIS A 747 37.03 -23.24 -12.61
C HIS A 747 38.44 -23.66 -12.18
N GLY A 748 39.21 -22.74 -11.60
CA GLY A 748 40.59 -23.03 -11.12
C GLY A 748 41.63 -23.14 -12.23
N MET A 749 41.36 -22.61 -13.42
CA MET A 749 42.22 -22.63 -14.61
C MET A 749 42.62 -21.22 -15.02
N THR A 750 43.70 -21.08 -15.75
CA THR A 750 44.12 -19.78 -16.31
C THR A 750 43.94 -19.77 -17.83
N LEU A 751 43.44 -18.64 -18.36
CA LEU A 751 43.32 -18.46 -19.83
C LEU A 751 44.39 -17.48 -20.31
N ASP A 752 45.25 -17.93 -21.23
CA ASP A 752 46.24 -17.09 -21.92
C ASP A 752 45.87 -16.96 -23.40
N ILE A 753 45.74 -15.70 -23.85
CA ILE A 753 45.41 -15.40 -25.25
C ILE A 753 46.68 -14.89 -25.92
N THR A 754 47.29 -15.69 -26.80
CA THR A 754 48.50 -15.27 -27.53
C THR A 754 48.30 -13.97 -28.31
N SER A 755 49.38 -13.20 -28.43
CA SER A 755 49.36 -11.93 -29.19
C SER A 755 48.96 -12.09 -30.65
N SER A 756 49.21 -13.26 -31.26
CA SER A 756 48.77 -13.63 -32.61
C SER A 756 47.25 -13.87 -32.67
N ALA A 757 46.70 -14.61 -31.71
CA ALA A 757 45.27 -14.88 -31.60
C ALA A 757 44.49 -13.58 -31.34
N LYS A 758 44.98 -12.76 -30.43
CA LYS A 758 44.41 -11.42 -30.16
C LYS A 758 44.34 -10.56 -31.42
N ARG A 759 45.45 -10.47 -32.19
CA ARG A 759 45.45 -9.71 -33.45
C ARG A 759 44.46 -10.28 -34.46
N TRP A 760 44.46 -11.57 -34.66
CA TRP A 760 43.60 -12.25 -35.60
C TRP A 760 42.09 -12.04 -35.25
N LEU A 761 41.72 -12.20 -34.01
CA LEU A 761 40.35 -11.97 -33.53
C LEU A 761 39.91 -10.50 -33.71
N ILE A 762 40.81 -9.54 -33.49
CA ILE A 762 40.53 -8.13 -33.70
C ILE A 762 40.37 -7.81 -35.16
N ASP A 763 41.28 -8.29 -36.03
CA ASP A 763 41.23 -8.02 -37.48
C ASP A 763 40.00 -8.66 -38.12
N ARG A 764 39.51 -9.81 -37.64
CA ARG A 764 38.31 -10.47 -38.13
C ARG A 764 37.02 -9.89 -37.52
N GLY A 765 37.09 -9.43 -36.29
CA GLY A 765 35.95 -8.90 -35.52
C GLY A 765 35.73 -7.39 -35.62
N PHE A 766 36.69 -6.65 -36.16
CA PHE A 766 36.56 -5.19 -36.28
C PHE A 766 36.41 -4.79 -37.79
N ASP A 767 35.31 -4.09 -38.03
CA ASP A 767 34.99 -3.47 -39.28
C ASP A 767 34.75 -1.98 -39.03
N GLU A 768 35.37 -1.09 -39.78
CA GLU A 768 35.24 0.37 -39.58
C GLU A 768 33.81 0.87 -39.80
N GLN A 769 33.00 0.15 -40.60
CA GLN A 769 31.60 0.49 -40.82
C GLN A 769 30.68 -0.05 -39.71
N ARG A 770 30.99 -1.22 -39.16
CA ARG A 770 30.15 -1.95 -38.17
C ARG A 770 30.67 -1.84 -36.75
N GLY A 771 31.84 -1.26 -36.56
CA GLY A 771 32.48 -1.04 -35.27
C GLY A 771 32.78 -2.34 -34.53
N VAL A 772 32.65 -2.32 -33.19
CA VAL A 772 32.95 -3.46 -32.31
C VAL A 772 31.76 -4.44 -32.08
N ARG A 773 30.63 -4.23 -32.76
CA ARG A 773 29.49 -5.14 -32.65
C ARG A 773 29.83 -6.56 -33.19
N VAL A 774 30.61 -6.61 -34.25
CA VAL A 774 31.09 -7.86 -34.83
C VAL A 774 32.11 -8.51 -33.91
N LEU A 775 32.98 -7.73 -33.27
CA LEU A 775 34.04 -8.23 -32.37
C LEU A 775 33.50 -9.09 -31.23
N ARG A 776 32.42 -8.64 -30.58
CA ARG A 776 31.77 -9.43 -29.50
C ARG A 776 31.30 -10.80 -30.01
N ARG A 777 30.71 -10.82 -31.21
CA ARG A 777 30.23 -12.06 -31.83
C ARG A 777 31.39 -12.96 -32.22
N THR A 778 32.47 -12.39 -32.76
CA THR A 778 33.69 -13.14 -33.12
C THR A 778 34.37 -13.72 -31.88
N ILE A 779 34.47 -12.97 -30.78
CA ILE A 779 34.99 -13.51 -29.50
C ILE A 779 34.12 -14.68 -29.02
N GLN A 780 32.80 -14.57 -29.14
CA GLN A 780 31.91 -15.63 -28.71
C GLN A 780 32.08 -16.89 -29.55
N SER A 781 32.00 -16.79 -30.90
CA SER A 781 32.08 -17.96 -31.80
C SER A 781 33.47 -18.56 -31.90
N GLU A 782 34.53 -17.73 -31.92
CA GLU A 782 35.88 -18.19 -32.17
C GLU A 782 36.72 -18.45 -30.92
N LEU A 783 36.33 -17.91 -29.76
CA LEU A 783 37.05 -18.10 -28.51
C LEU A 783 36.19 -18.78 -27.42
N ALA A 784 34.97 -18.28 -27.16
CA ALA A 784 34.15 -18.79 -26.04
C ALA A 784 33.58 -20.19 -26.37
N ASP A 785 33.10 -20.44 -27.60
CA ASP A 785 32.56 -21.74 -27.99
C ASP A 785 33.64 -22.85 -27.91
N PRO A 786 34.86 -22.69 -28.51
CA PRO A 786 35.94 -23.67 -28.37
C PRO A 786 36.40 -23.87 -26.90
N LEU A 787 36.42 -22.80 -26.10
CA LEU A 787 36.71 -22.90 -24.65
C LEU A 787 35.67 -23.77 -23.94
N SER A 788 34.37 -23.55 -24.23
CA SER A 788 33.29 -24.34 -23.67
C SER A 788 33.43 -25.84 -23.99
N ASP A 789 33.81 -26.17 -25.25
CA ASP A 789 34.04 -27.56 -25.66
C ASP A 789 35.17 -28.20 -24.87
N VAL A 790 36.27 -27.48 -24.62
CA VAL A 790 37.40 -27.98 -23.82
C VAL A 790 37.00 -28.19 -22.35
N LEU A 791 36.24 -27.26 -21.78
CA LEU A 791 35.77 -27.35 -20.39
C LEU A 791 34.78 -28.50 -20.20
N LEU A 792 33.81 -28.65 -21.10
CA LEU A 792 32.77 -29.69 -21.05
C LEU A 792 33.31 -31.08 -21.34
N SER A 793 34.34 -31.20 -22.18
CA SER A 793 34.96 -32.48 -22.49
C SER A 793 35.91 -33.02 -21.40
N ASN A 794 36.03 -32.33 -20.26
CA ASN A 794 36.92 -32.64 -19.17
C ASN A 794 38.41 -32.85 -19.61
N LYS A 795 38.83 -32.23 -20.71
CA LYS A 795 40.19 -32.28 -21.21
C LYS A 795 41.15 -31.42 -20.36
N ALA A 796 40.63 -30.46 -19.63
CA ALA A 796 41.36 -29.56 -18.76
C ALA A 796 40.99 -29.83 -17.28
N LYS A 797 41.92 -29.68 -16.37
CA LYS A 797 41.78 -29.86 -14.91
C LYS A 797 42.07 -28.54 -14.18
N PRO A 798 41.54 -28.36 -12.97
CA PRO A 798 41.97 -27.26 -12.12
C PRO A 798 43.51 -27.23 -11.93
N GLY A 799 44.12 -26.06 -12.20
CA GLY A 799 45.58 -25.88 -12.24
C GLY A 799 46.12 -25.72 -13.63
N ASP A 800 45.43 -26.22 -14.68
CA ASP A 800 45.93 -26.15 -16.06
C ASP A 800 45.79 -24.73 -16.66
N THR A 801 46.70 -24.43 -17.59
CA THR A 801 46.64 -23.18 -18.38
C THR A 801 46.09 -23.48 -19.79
N LEU A 802 44.97 -22.78 -20.11
CA LEU A 802 44.36 -22.85 -21.43
C LEU A 802 44.98 -21.78 -22.30
N GLU A 803 45.68 -22.17 -23.37
CA GLU A 803 46.38 -21.24 -24.28
C GLU A 803 45.63 -21.18 -25.59
N ALA A 804 45.08 -19.97 -25.94
CA ALA A 804 44.43 -19.71 -27.20
C ALA A 804 45.47 -19.33 -28.27
N LYS A 805 45.67 -20.20 -29.27
CA LYS A 805 46.60 -19.99 -30.44
C LYS A 805 45.84 -20.03 -31.75
N ILE A 806 46.47 -19.55 -32.81
CA ILE A 806 45.99 -19.70 -34.15
C ILE A 806 46.64 -20.92 -34.80
N ASP A 807 45.81 -21.78 -35.30
CA ASP A 807 46.19 -22.89 -36.19
C ASP A 807 45.21 -23.00 -37.35
N ASN A 808 45.77 -23.04 -38.61
CA ASN A 808 44.96 -23.14 -39.84
C ASN A 808 43.80 -22.13 -39.95
N ASP A 809 44.09 -20.85 -39.62
CA ASP A 809 43.12 -19.73 -39.67
C ASP A 809 41.89 -19.88 -38.72
N LYS A 810 42.12 -20.63 -37.61
CA LYS A 810 41.12 -20.80 -36.51
C LYS A 810 41.82 -20.68 -35.16
N VAL A 811 41.03 -20.27 -34.16
CA VAL A 811 41.51 -20.26 -32.78
C VAL A 811 41.39 -21.68 -32.22
N VAL A 812 42.53 -22.23 -31.77
CA VAL A 812 42.59 -23.54 -31.10
C VAL A 812 43.01 -23.34 -29.65
N ILE A 813 42.35 -24.05 -28.75
CA ILE A 813 42.66 -24.02 -27.32
C ILE A 813 43.55 -25.20 -26.96
N ASN A 814 44.79 -24.91 -26.62
CA ASN A 814 45.75 -25.91 -26.13
C ASN A 814 45.69 -25.96 -24.61
N VAL A 815 45.72 -27.18 -24.06
CA VAL A 815 45.76 -27.39 -22.60
C VAL A 815 47.20 -27.63 -22.22
N ASN A 816 47.80 -26.66 -21.55
CA ASN A 816 49.12 -26.78 -20.96
C ASN A 816 48.93 -27.24 -19.50
N ARG A 817 49.35 -28.46 -19.20
CA ARG A 817 49.25 -29.04 -17.86
C ARG A 817 50.22 -28.34 -16.92
N ALA A 818 49.75 -28.02 -15.69
CA ALA A 818 50.60 -27.41 -14.69
C ALA A 818 51.75 -28.33 -14.21
#